data_b0a14b7f9e36f4511f843e9ef67816cf
#
_entry.id   b0a14b7f9e36f4511f843e9ef67816cf
#
_cell.length_a   1.000
_cell.length_b   1.000
_cell.length_c   1.000
_cell.angle_alpha   90.00
_cell.angle_beta   90.00
_cell.angle_gamma   90.00
#
_symmetry.space_group_name_H-M   'P 1'
#
loop_
_entity.id
_entity.type
_entity.pdbx_description
1 polymer ?
#
loop_
_entity_poly.entity_id
_entity_poly.type
_entity_poly.pdbx_seq_one_letter_code
_entity_poly.pdbx_strand_id
1 'polypeptide(L)'
;MTKHLERDLGLYTTITVSIGAMIGSGLFVLPGLAAGKAGPSVILAYALAGLIVLPATLSKAEMATAMPESGGTYLYIDRAMGPLMGTISGLGAWFSLVFKSAFALVGLGAYLVLVLPLPDAQLKLISLGLGVLIIGVNLVGVKQSGYLQAFLVSFVLLILFAFGAEGITYVQADQYHPFLKNGPKGLLAATGFVFVSYAGVTKIASIAEEVEKPDRYLPLGMLLSIGIMIPIYTVVVYVIVGVTPDAVLHTSLTPMADATEQLLGTPAKIGISIVAVLALLSMANAGVLSSSRFPLAMSRDHLAPESLSAVSERFRTPLYSILMTGVLLLVLIAFVPVIDLAKLASAFQILVFAFVNAAVIAFREGEVEEYDPAFESPGYPWIQFGGILGGVLLITQMGWLPIFGAGGFVVIGLVWYRLYGRERTEREGVALEALRRNMRAPLFVRMHDTFSMETGDVMVAVSADASVAEETATLSMGADLARRGDGTVLAARFETVPEQMRLSDAAGQVTEADRSFEERVHNLASIEEMSAEVHEIVCHDAGRAALNFARTRDVQFMLGSISPGRWHPKMLGTDTDWFVRKAPCEVAFFAPHAANGQPEALREIAVLLPRAPYGPLKAFVADALARAHDANIRFLTAMGADVSDDEVDTVQAFHDRLAEHCESSTASQIIRTNDVTSDLVAATGEAELAIVGTMARSRLRDLFFSNRTTELLRALPCNVLLVRPQRPRENTQFRRFVERIVF
;
A
#
# COMPACT_ATOMS: atom_id res chain seq x y z
N MET A 1 -6.59 12.29 27.48
CA MET A 1 -5.41 11.40 27.45
C MET A 1 -5.85 10.09 26.82
N THR A 2 -5.60 9.91 25.54
CA THR A 2 -5.79 8.64 24.83
C THR A 2 -4.74 7.68 25.36
N LYS A 3 -5.16 6.65 26.12
CA LYS A 3 -4.27 5.54 26.47
C LYS A 3 -3.89 4.81 25.17
N HIS A 4 -2.67 5.01 24.71
CA HIS A 4 -2.10 4.15 23.68
C HIS A 4 -2.07 2.72 24.22
N LEU A 5 -2.51 1.75 23.40
CA LEU A 5 -2.35 0.33 23.69
C LEU A 5 -0.85 -0.02 23.73
N GLU A 6 -0.45 -0.89 24.66
CA GLU A 6 0.93 -1.38 24.71
C GLU A 6 1.22 -2.19 23.42
N ARG A 7 2.34 -1.91 22.77
CA ARG A 7 2.78 -2.58 21.54
C ARG A 7 3.60 -3.82 21.89
N ASP A 8 2.92 -4.94 22.15
CA ASP A 8 3.53 -6.18 22.65
C ASP A 8 3.56 -7.32 21.61
N LEU A 9 2.98 -7.12 20.41
CA LEU A 9 2.88 -8.18 19.42
C LEU A 9 4.10 -8.20 18.49
N GLY A 10 5.04 -9.10 18.75
CA GLY A 10 6.18 -9.37 17.88
C GLY A 10 5.79 -10.09 16.56
N LEU A 11 6.74 -10.24 15.63
CA LEU A 11 6.51 -10.84 14.31
C LEU A 11 5.89 -12.25 14.38
N TYR A 12 6.38 -13.12 15.28
CA TYR A 12 5.87 -14.48 15.42
C TYR A 12 4.39 -14.50 15.83
N THR A 13 4.00 -13.68 16.81
CA THR A 13 2.61 -13.56 17.25
C THR A 13 1.74 -12.97 16.14
N THR A 14 2.25 -12.00 15.39
CA THR A 14 1.58 -11.41 14.21
C THR A 14 1.26 -12.45 13.14
N ILE A 15 2.24 -13.32 12.80
CA ILE A 15 2.06 -14.42 11.84
C ILE A 15 1.04 -15.43 12.37
N THR A 16 1.17 -15.86 13.64
CA THR A 16 0.28 -16.88 14.20
C THR A 16 -1.16 -16.38 14.39
N VAL A 17 -1.38 -15.12 14.69
CA VAL A 17 -2.73 -14.52 14.71
C VAL A 17 -3.36 -14.53 13.32
N SER A 18 -2.61 -14.18 12.27
CA SER A 18 -3.09 -14.24 10.88
C SER A 18 -3.41 -15.68 10.45
N ILE A 19 -2.51 -16.63 10.72
CA ILE A 19 -2.70 -18.05 10.41
C ILE A 19 -3.88 -18.62 11.20
N GLY A 20 -4.00 -18.32 12.49
CA GLY A 20 -5.11 -18.80 13.32
C GLY A 20 -6.48 -18.28 12.85
N ALA A 21 -6.53 -17.11 12.24
CA ALA A 21 -7.75 -16.60 11.62
C ALA A 21 -8.08 -17.26 10.25
N MET A 22 -7.11 -17.92 9.62
CA MET A 22 -7.30 -18.72 8.40
C MET A 22 -7.66 -20.16 8.72
N ILE A 23 -6.95 -20.80 9.68
CA ILE A 23 -7.19 -22.19 10.09
C ILE A 23 -8.55 -22.28 10.80
N GLY A 24 -9.43 -23.10 10.29
CA GLY A 24 -10.77 -23.32 10.82
C GLY A 24 -11.66 -24.02 9.80
N SER A 25 -12.87 -23.50 9.59
CA SER A 25 -13.84 -24.11 8.66
C SER A 25 -13.33 -24.22 7.22
N GLY A 26 -12.40 -23.36 6.84
CA GLY A 26 -11.76 -23.38 5.52
C GLY A 26 -10.93 -24.63 5.26
N LEU A 27 -10.37 -25.25 6.29
CA LEU A 27 -9.56 -26.45 6.20
C LEU A 27 -10.34 -27.70 6.64
N PHE A 28 -11.08 -27.58 7.74
CA PHE A 28 -11.75 -28.74 8.34
C PHE A 28 -13.08 -29.10 7.69
N VAL A 29 -13.76 -28.15 7.02
CA VAL A 29 -15.14 -28.39 6.50
C VAL A 29 -15.22 -28.19 4.98
N LEU A 30 -14.61 -27.08 4.44
CA LEU A 30 -14.75 -26.71 3.03
C LEU A 30 -14.20 -27.72 2.02
N PRO A 31 -13.10 -28.48 2.28
CA PRO A 31 -12.54 -29.38 1.27
C PRO A 31 -13.53 -30.39 0.70
N GLY A 32 -14.36 -31.00 1.56
CA GLY A 32 -15.39 -31.96 1.12
C GLY A 32 -16.44 -31.32 0.20
N LEU A 33 -17.03 -30.21 0.66
CA LEU A 33 -18.04 -29.46 -0.09
C LEU A 33 -17.52 -28.87 -1.39
N ALA A 34 -16.25 -28.44 -1.42
CA ALA A 34 -15.58 -27.90 -2.59
C ALA A 34 -15.22 -29.00 -3.61
N ALA A 35 -14.81 -30.19 -3.14
CA ALA A 35 -14.59 -31.37 -3.98
C ALA A 35 -15.84 -31.77 -4.71
N GLY A 36 -17.03 -31.66 -4.09
CA GLY A 36 -18.32 -31.87 -4.75
C GLY A 36 -18.57 -30.96 -5.97
N LYS A 37 -17.89 -29.78 -6.04
CA LYS A 37 -18.00 -28.81 -7.16
C LYS A 37 -16.95 -29.02 -8.24
N ALA A 38 -15.71 -29.30 -7.88
CA ALA A 38 -14.57 -29.35 -8.79
C ALA A 38 -14.02 -30.76 -9.01
N GLY A 39 -14.40 -31.74 -8.20
CA GLY A 39 -13.70 -33.00 -8.12
C GLY A 39 -12.26 -32.82 -7.62
N PRO A 40 -11.31 -33.63 -8.09
CA PRO A 40 -9.91 -33.56 -7.64
C PRO A 40 -9.23 -32.23 -7.89
N SER A 41 -9.69 -31.42 -8.86
CA SER A 41 -9.14 -30.09 -9.14
C SER A 41 -9.39 -29.08 -8.02
N VAL A 42 -10.10 -29.44 -6.95
CA VAL A 42 -10.22 -28.65 -5.73
C VAL A 42 -8.85 -28.31 -5.12
N ILE A 43 -7.83 -29.14 -5.36
CA ILE A 43 -6.45 -28.89 -4.95
C ILE A 43 -5.92 -27.58 -5.58
N LEU A 44 -6.12 -27.42 -6.90
CA LEU A 44 -5.78 -26.18 -7.60
C LEU A 44 -6.69 -25.02 -7.18
N ALA A 45 -7.96 -25.30 -6.84
CA ALA A 45 -8.88 -24.25 -6.37
C ALA A 45 -8.36 -23.56 -5.11
N TYR A 46 -7.78 -24.30 -4.15
CA TYR A 46 -7.16 -23.74 -2.96
C TYR A 46 -5.92 -22.90 -3.31
N ALA A 47 -5.02 -23.41 -4.15
CA ALA A 47 -3.85 -22.66 -4.59
C ALA A 47 -4.25 -21.36 -5.31
N LEU A 48 -5.18 -21.43 -6.26
CA LEU A 48 -5.67 -20.26 -7.00
C LEU A 48 -6.37 -19.24 -6.09
N ALA A 49 -7.19 -19.70 -5.12
CA ALA A 49 -7.84 -18.81 -4.17
C ALA A 49 -6.81 -18.02 -3.35
N GLY A 50 -5.74 -18.67 -2.88
CA GLY A 50 -4.64 -18.02 -2.19
C GLY A 50 -3.94 -16.97 -3.06
N LEU A 51 -3.68 -17.27 -4.34
CA LEU A 51 -3.08 -16.33 -5.28
C LEU A 51 -3.98 -15.12 -5.59
N ILE A 52 -5.30 -15.33 -5.72
CA ILE A 52 -6.27 -14.24 -5.97
C ILE A 52 -6.50 -13.37 -4.73
N VAL A 53 -6.20 -13.87 -3.53
CA VAL A 53 -6.24 -13.09 -2.27
C VAL A 53 -5.01 -12.18 -2.14
N LEU A 54 -3.86 -12.51 -2.76
CA LEU A 54 -2.61 -11.75 -2.63
C LEU A 54 -2.75 -10.25 -2.97
N PRO A 55 -3.42 -9.82 -4.06
CA PRO A 55 -3.63 -8.41 -4.36
C PRO A 55 -4.25 -7.62 -3.19
N ALA A 56 -5.33 -8.15 -2.61
CA ALA A 56 -5.98 -7.50 -1.48
C ALA A 56 -5.13 -7.54 -0.20
N THR A 57 -4.32 -8.59 -0.03
CA THR A 57 -3.36 -8.68 1.09
C THR A 57 -2.27 -7.63 0.96
N LEU A 58 -1.69 -7.45 -0.23
CA LEU A 58 -0.69 -6.42 -0.52
C LEU A 58 -1.27 -5.02 -0.33
N SER A 59 -2.45 -4.77 -0.89
CA SER A 59 -3.16 -3.50 -0.76
C SER A 59 -3.47 -3.16 0.71
N LYS A 60 -3.90 -4.15 1.48
CA LYS A 60 -4.19 -3.94 2.90
C LYS A 60 -2.93 -3.77 3.75
N ALA A 61 -1.84 -4.49 3.44
CA ALA A 61 -0.55 -4.30 4.09
C ALA A 61 -0.02 -2.88 3.87
N GLU A 62 -0.16 -2.34 2.66
CA GLU A 62 0.19 -0.97 2.35
C GLU A 62 -0.62 0.05 3.18
N MET A 63 -1.95 -0.06 3.16
CA MET A 63 -2.80 0.86 3.94
C MET A 63 -2.59 0.73 5.45
N ALA A 64 -2.31 -0.48 5.95
CA ALA A 64 -2.05 -0.70 7.37
C ALA A 64 -0.72 -0.09 7.84
N THR A 65 0.28 0.05 6.96
CA THR A 65 1.53 0.75 7.29
C THR A 65 1.38 2.28 7.22
N ALA A 66 0.50 2.80 6.34
CA ALA A 66 0.19 4.22 6.28
C ALA A 66 -0.67 4.69 7.45
N MET A 67 -1.60 3.83 7.88
CA MET A 67 -2.60 4.13 8.91
C MET A 67 -2.69 2.96 9.89
N PRO A 68 -1.75 2.83 10.85
CA PRO A 68 -1.71 1.71 11.80
C PRO A 68 -2.73 1.91 12.94
N GLU A 69 -4.01 2.10 12.59
CA GLU A 69 -5.11 2.32 13.50
C GLU A 69 -6.05 1.10 13.58
N SER A 70 -6.68 0.92 14.74
CA SER A 70 -7.69 -0.10 14.98
C SER A 70 -9.02 0.28 14.34
N GLY A 71 -9.32 -0.27 13.19
CA GLY A 71 -10.58 -0.01 12.46
C GLY A 71 -10.78 -0.99 11.32
N GLY A 72 -9.71 -1.67 10.98
CA GLY A 72 -9.72 -2.71 9.96
C GLY A 72 -10.12 -2.20 8.57
N THR A 73 -10.67 -3.10 7.78
CA THR A 73 -10.98 -2.86 6.36
C THR A 73 -11.96 -1.71 6.12
N TYR A 74 -12.94 -1.57 7.01
CA TYR A 74 -13.95 -0.52 6.95
C TYR A 74 -13.32 0.88 6.94
N LEU A 75 -12.42 1.15 7.91
CA LEU A 75 -11.78 2.45 8.08
C LEU A 75 -11.01 2.90 6.84
N TYR A 76 -10.23 1.99 6.24
CA TYR A 76 -9.43 2.31 5.06
C TYR A 76 -10.30 2.66 3.84
N ILE A 77 -11.41 1.93 3.65
CA ILE A 77 -12.33 2.17 2.53
C ILE A 77 -13.13 3.46 2.75
N ASP A 78 -13.58 3.70 3.99
CA ASP A 78 -14.30 4.93 4.36
C ASP A 78 -13.43 6.16 4.14
N ARG A 79 -12.20 6.16 4.63
CA ARG A 79 -11.26 7.26 4.41
C ARG A 79 -10.91 7.48 2.94
N ALA A 80 -10.70 6.39 2.18
CA ALA A 80 -10.37 6.49 0.77
C ALA A 80 -11.53 7.03 -0.07
N MET A 81 -12.73 6.44 0.06
CA MET A 81 -13.83 6.58 -0.89
C MET A 81 -15.09 7.22 -0.28
N GLY A 82 -15.06 7.55 1.00
CA GLY A 82 -16.13 8.23 1.72
C GLY A 82 -17.20 7.32 2.31
N PRO A 83 -18.16 7.91 3.07
CA PRO A 83 -19.12 7.21 3.92
C PRO A 83 -20.04 6.24 3.19
N LEU A 84 -20.36 6.48 1.92
CA LEU A 84 -21.15 5.55 1.13
C LEU A 84 -20.42 4.21 0.94
N MET A 85 -19.18 4.25 0.46
CA MET A 85 -18.37 3.04 0.26
C MET A 85 -17.96 2.43 1.59
N GLY A 86 -17.73 3.25 2.62
CA GLY A 86 -17.58 2.84 4.01
C GLY A 86 -18.77 2.02 4.49
N THR A 87 -20.01 2.51 4.29
CA THR A 87 -21.22 1.80 4.67
C THR A 87 -21.34 0.44 3.96
N ILE A 88 -21.17 0.40 2.65
CA ILE A 88 -21.23 -0.85 1.87
C ILE A 88 -20.15 -1.82 2.35
N SER A 89 -18.90 -1.38 2.49
CA SER A 89 -17.80 -2.25 2.91
C SER A 89 -17.92 -2.71 4.37
N GLY A 90 -18.37 -1.82 5.26
CA GLY A 90 -18.57 -2.12 6.67
C GLY A 90 -19.64 -3.20 6.88
N LEU A 91 -20.80 -3.03 6.25
CA LEU A 91 -21.84 -4.07 6.21
C LEU A 91 -21.28 -5.36 5.57
N GLY A 92 -20.52 -5.28 4.44
CA GLY A 92 -19.93 -6.44 3.76
C GLY A 92 -18.98 -7.24 4.61
N ALA A 93 -18.11 -6.59 5.31
CA ALA A 93 -17.19 -7.22 6.23
C ALA A 93 -17.95 -7.84 7.43
N TRP A 94 -18.94 -7.13 7.95
CA TRP A 94 -19.78 -7.65 9.02
C TRP A 94 -20.50 -8.93 8.61
N PHE A 95 -21.26 -8.90 7.51
CA PHE A 95 -21.99 -10.07 7.01
C PHE A 95 -21.04 -11.22 6.67
N SER A 96 -19.93 -10.96 5.94
CA SER A 96 -18.95 -11.99 5.59
C SER A 96 -18.47 -12.75 6.83
N LEU A 97 -18.13 -12.04 7.92
CA LEU A 97 -17.66 -12.65 9.15
C LEU A 97 -18.78 -13.39 9.92
N VAL A 98 -20.00 -12.87 9.93
CA VAL A 98 -21.14 -13.54 10.57
C VAL A 98 -21.48 -14.83 9.84
N PHE A 99 -21.55 -14.80 8.49
CA PHE A 99 -21.77 -16.01 7.68
C PHE A 99 -20.65 -17.03 7.86
N LYS A 100 -19.38 -16.58 7.89
CA LYS A 100 -18.22 -17.43 8.17
C LYS A 100 -18.30 -18.07 9.55
N SER A 101 -18.73 -17.31 10.57
CA SER A 101 -18.89 -17.82 11.94
C SER A 101 -20.05 -18.81 12.06
N ALA A 102 -21.18 -18.55 11.37
CA ALA A 102 -22.28 -19.49 11.29
C ALA A 102 -21.87 -20.83 10.64
N PHE A 103 -21.12 -20.72 9.52
CA PHE A 103 -20.55 -21.88 8.85
C PHE A 103 -19.58 -22.68 9.75
N ALA A 104 -18.72 -21.96 10.51
CA ALA A 104 -17.79 -22.59 11.45
C ALA A 104 -18.54 -23.33 12.59
N LEU A 105 -19.64 -22.77 13.11
CA LEU A 105 -20.44 -23.41 14.17
C LEU A 105 -21.15 -24.64 13.70
N VAL A 106 -21.64 -24.65 12.46
CA VAL A 106 -22.25 -25.90 11.88
C VAL A 106 -21.16 -26.97 11.72
N GLY A 107 -19.97 -26.59 11.22
CA GLY A 107 -18.83 -27.50 11.15
C GLY A 107 -18.38 -28.02 12.53
N LEU A 108 -18.31 -27.12 13.52
CA LEU A 108 -18.02 -27.49 14.92
C LEU A 108 -19.01 -28.53 15.45
N GLY A 109 -20.30 -28.35 15.19
CA GLY A 109 -21.32 -29.31 15.56
C GLY A 109 -21.08 -30.69 14.91
N ALA A 110 -20.72 -30.73 13.60
CA ALA A 110 -20.43 -31.96 12.88
C ALA A 110 -19.23 -32.72 13.48
N TYR A 111 -18.15 -32.02 13.83
CA TYR A 111 -17.00 -32.66 14.50
C TYR A 111 -17.30 -33.08 15.94
N LEU A 112 -18.15 -32.33 16.65
CA LEU A 112 -18.52 -32.64 18.03
C LEU A 112 -19.33 -33.95 18.11
N VAL A 113 -20.19 -34.20 17.12
CA VAL A 113 -20.93 -35.45 17.01
C VAL A 113 -20.01 -36.66 16.84
N LEU A 114 -18.86 -36.52 16.21
CA LEU A 114 -17.87 -37.60 16.11
C LEU A 114 -17.16 -37.90 17.43
N VAL A 115 -17.02 -36.92 18.31
CA VAL A 115 -16.34 -37.04 19.61
C VAL A 115 -17.33 -37.51 20.69
N LEU A 116 -18.56 -36.99 20.65
CA LEU A 116 -19.64 -37.34 21.58
C LEU A 116 -20.72 -38.16 20.82
N PRO A 117 -21.18 -39.27 21.34
CA PRO A 117 -22.16 -40.12 20.66
C PRO A 117 -23.54 -39.46 20.65
N LEU A 118 -23.71 -38.40 19.87
CA LEU A 118 -24.93 -37.64 19.71
C LEU A 118 -25.64 -38.01 18.38
N PRO A 119 -26.96 -38.02 18.32
CA PRO A 119 -27.69 -38.29 17.08
C PRO A 119 -27.47 -37.16 16.04
N ASP A 120 -27.20 -37.51 14.78
CA ASP A 120 -27.00 -36.54 13.67
C ASP A 120 -28.20 -35.59 13.47
N ALA A 121 -29.44 -36.07 13.78
CA ALA A 121 -30.65 -35.26 13.73
C ALA A 121 -30.60 -34.01 14.66
N GLN A 122 -29.68 -33.97 15.63
CA GLN A 122 -29.53 -32.88 16.59
C GLN A 122 -28.43 -31.88 16.19
N LEU A 123 -27.71 -32.09 15.08
CA LEU A 123 -26.61 -31.24 14.63
C LEU A 123 -27.00 -29.76 14.65
N LYS A 124 -28.15 -29.40 14.14
CA LYS A 124 -28.63 -28.02 14.08
C LYS A 124 -28.88 -27.42 15.47
N LEU A 125 -29.45 -28.20 16.38
CA LEU A 125 -29.67 -27.78 17.77
C LEU A 125 -28.35 -27.59 18.53
N ILE A 126 -27.38 -28.49 18.31
CA ILE A 126 -26.03 -28.39 18.87
C ILE A 126 -25.37 -27.11 18.38
N SER A 127 -25.41 -26.83 17.06
CA SER A 127 -24.84 -25.63 16.47
C SER A 127 -25.48 -24.34 17.02
N LEU A 128 -26.80 -24.33 17.22
CA LEU A 128 -27.52 -23.22 17.85
C LEU A 128 -27.11 -23.04 19.32
N GLY A 129 -27.02 -24.13 20.10
CA GLY A 129 -26.59 -24.10 21.49
C GLY A 129 -25.16 -23.56 21.64
N LEU A 130 -24.25 -24.00 20.78
CA LEU A 130 -22.88 -23.47 20.70
C LEU A 130 -22.87 -22.00 20.31
N GLY A 131 -23.75 -21.58 19.41
CA GLY A 131 -23.94 -20.19 19.05
C GLY A 131 -24.31 -19.31 20.25
N VAL A 132 -25.34 -19.76 21.02
CA VAL A 132 -25.76 -19.06 22.26
C VAL A 132 -24.61 -18.98 23.28
N LEU A 133 -23.88 -20.09 23.46
CA LEU A 133 -22.73 -20.13 24.36
C LEU A 133 -21.67 -19.09 23.96
N ILE A 134 -21.27 -19.03 22.67
CA ILE A 134 -20.28 -18.08 22.16
C ILE A 134 -20.75 -16.62 22.31
N ILE A 135 -22.03 -16.37 22.05
CA ILE A 135 -22.61 -15.02 22.28
C ILE A 135 -22.49 -14.67 23.76
N GLY A 136 -22.81 -15.56 24.67
CA GLY A 136 -22.69 -15.38 26.12
C GLY A 136 -21.25 -15.07 26.55
N VAL A 137 -20.27 -15.82 26.03
CA VAL A 137 -18.83 -15.59 26.30
C VAL A 137 -18.40 -14.21 25.82
N ASN A 138 -18.83 -13.78 24.63
CA ASN A 138 -18.48 -12.46 24.08
C ASN A 138 -19.16 -11.32 24.86
N LEU A 139 -20.37 -11.51 25.39
CA LEU A 139 -21.04 -10.51 26.24
C LEU A 139 -20.29 -10.28 27.54
N VAL A 140 -19.73 -11.34 28.15
CA VAL A 140 -18.94 -11.24 29.39
C VAL A 140 -17.54 -10.66 29.13
N GLY A 141 -17.04 -10.72 27.91
CA GLY A 141 -15.78 -10.05 27.53
C GLY A 141 -14.52 -10.80 27.95
N VAL A 142 -14.45 -12.09 27.70
CA VAL A 142 -13.26 -12.91 27.99
C VAL A 142 -12.11 -12.49 27.08
N LYS A 143 -11.02 -11.96 27.67
CA LYS A 143 -9.78 -11.62 26.96
C LYS A 143 -9.09 -12.88 26.47
N GLN A 144 -8.84 -12.98 25.17
CA GLN A 144 -7.97 -14.02 24.62
C GLN A 144 -6.52 -13.54 24.70
N SER A 145 -5.63 -14.39 25.25
CA SER A 145 -4.19 -14.13 25.23
C SER A 145 -3.62 -14.42 23.84
N GLY A 146 -2.86 -13.49 23.27
CA GLY A 146 -2.15 -13.68 22.00
C GLY A 146 -1.16 -14.87 22.05
N TYR A 147 -0.55 -15.10 23.19
CA TYR A 147 0.37 -16.23 23.41
C TYR A 147 -0.33 -17.58 23.39
N LEU A 148 -1.54 -17.69 24.00
CA LEU A 148 -2.34 -18.91 23.94
C LEU A 148 -2.76 -19.23 22.51
N GLN A 149 -3.18 -18.21 21.75
CA GLN A 149 -3.51 -18.38 20.35
C GLN A 149 -2.31 -18.81 19.53
N ALA A 150 -1.12 -18.21 19.76
CA ALA A 150 0.12 -18.59 19.08
C ALA A 150 0.48 -20.06 19.36
N PHE A 151 0.38 -20.51 20.62
CA PHE A 151 0.61 -21.91 20.99
C PHE A 151 -0.35 -22.85 20.27
N LEU A 152 -1.66 -22.58 20.33
CA LEU A 152 -2.69 -23.42 19.68
C LEU A 152 -2.46 -23.50 18.17
N VAL A 153 -2.16 -22.39 17.50
CA VAL A 153 -1.92 -22.36 16.06
C VAL A 153 -0.69 -23.17 15.70
N SER A 154 0.40 -23.03 16.46
CA SER A 154 1.64 -23.78 16.20
C SER A 154 1.43 -25.28 16.38
N PHE A 155 0.65 -25.66 17.40
CA PHE A 155 0.26 -27.06 17.64
C PHE A 155 -0.57 -27.62 16.47
N VAL A 156 -1.56 -26.85 15.99
CA VAL A 156 -2.35 -27.25 14.83
C VAL A 156 -1.49 -27.36 13.57
N LEU A 157 -0.59 -26.41 13.31
CA LEU A 157 0.33 -26.47 12.17
C LEU A 157 1.24 -27.70 12.21
N LEU A 158 1.72 -28.10 13.39
CA LEU A 158 2.49 -29.33 13.56
C LEU A 158 1.68 -30.57 13.17
N ILE A 159 0.43 -30.62 13.60
CA ILE A 159 -0.49 -31.74 13.26
C ILE A 159 -0.77 -31.75 11.75
N LEU A 160 -1.01 -30.59 11.14
CA LEU A 160 -1.25 -30.49 9.70
C LEU A 160 -0.02 -30.92 8.90
N PHE A 161 1.16 -30.56 9.37
CA PHE A 161 2.41 -30.99 8.75
C PHE A 161 2.59 -32.51 8.85
N ALA A 162 2.35 -33.09 10.04
CA ALA A 162 2.41 -34.54 10.23
C ALA A 162 1.37 -35.27 9.36
N PHE A 163 0.12 -34.76 9.31
CA PHE A 163 -0.93 -35.29 8.45
C PHE A 163 -0.55 -35.26 6.95
N GLY A 164 0.04 -34.14 6.49
CA GLY A 164 0.52 -34.02 5.12
C GLY A 164 1.67 -34.97 4.81
N ALA A 165 2.69 -35.01 5.68
CA ALA A 165 3.88 -35.84 5.52
C ALA A 165 3.57 -37.34 5.49
N GLU A 166 2.75 -37.81 6.41
CA GLU A 166 2.32 -39.22 6.46
C GLU A 166 1.34 -39.51 5.32
N GLY A 167 0.35 -38.63 5.11
CA GLY A 167 -0.73 -38.87 4.16
C GLY A 167 -0.27 -38.96 2.70
N ILE A 168 0.77 -38.24 2.30
CA ILE A 168 1.32 -38.31 0.94
C ILE A 168 1.73 -39.75 0.56
N THR A 169 2.15 -40.55 1.53
CA THR A 169 2.59 -41.94 1.28
C THR A 169 1.45 -42.91 0.99
N TYR A 170 0.21 -42.56 1.36
CA TYR A 170 -0.97 -43.41 1.20
C TYR A 170 -1.91 -42.95 0.06
N VAL A 171 -1.53 -41.93 -0.66
CA VAL A 171 -2.34 -41.36 -1.75
C VAL A 171 -2.52 -42.37 -2.89
N GLN A 172 -3.76 -42.51 -3.35
CA GLN A 172 -4.13 -43.37 -4.48
C GLN A 172 -4.24 -42.51 -5.75
N ALA A 173 -3.40 -42.76 -6.76
CA ALA A 173 -3.36 -41.99 -8.01
C ALA A 173 -4.71 -42.00 -8.77
N ASP A 174 -5.46 -43.08 -8.67
CA ASP A 174 -6.75 -43.24 -9.33
C ASP A 174 -7.81 -42.26 -8.85
N GLN A 175 -7.73 -41.78 -7.60
CA GLN A 175 -8.63 -40.77 -7.02
C GLN A 175 -8.52 -39.40 -7.72
N TYR A 176 -7.48 -39.15 -8.48
CA TYR A 176 -7.30 -37.90 -9.21
C TYR A 176 -7.83 -37.93 -10.65
N HIS A 177 -8.39 -39.02 -11.10
CA HIS A 177 -8.89 -39.17 -12.46
C HIS A 177 -10.41 -39.23 -12.54
N PRO A 178 -11.07 -38.43 -13.41
CA PRO A 178 -10.51 -37.31 -14.19
C PRO A 178 -10.27 -36.07 -13.33
N PHE A 179 -9.07 -35.43 -13.48
CA PHE A 179 -8.65 -34.31 -12.62
C PHE A 179 -9.60 -33.10 -12.70
N LEU A 180 -9.99 -32.70 -13.92
CA LEU A 180 -10.97 -31.62 -14.17
C LEU A 180 -12.36 -32.19 -14.38
N LYS A 181 -12.91 -32.94 -13.41
CA LYS A 181 -14.20 -33.64 -13.52
C LYS A 181 -15.36 -32.74 -13.97
N ASN A 182 -15.42 -31.50 -13.48
CA ASN A 182 -16.46 -30.53 -13.80
C ASN A 182 -15.93 -29.37 -14.69
N GLY A 183 -14.81 -29.57 -15.37
CA GLY A 183 -14.19 -28.60 -16.26
C GLY A 183 -13.69 -27.32 -15.58
N PRO A 184 -13.27 -26.31 -16.37
CA PRO A 184 -12.76 -25.04 -15.82
C PRO A 184 -13.81 -24.27 -14.98
N LYS A 185 -15.10 -24.40 -15.32
CA LYS A 185 -16.17 -23.76 -14.54
C LYS A 185 -16.25 -24.32 -13.12
N GLY A 186 -16.13 -25.64 -12.96
CA GLY A 186 -16.10 -26.29 -11.65
C GLY A 186 -14.91 -25.84 -10.81
N LEU A 187 -13.72 -25.73 -11.44
CA LEU A 187 -12.52 -25.24 -10.80
C LEU A 187 -12.69 -23.79 -10.30
N LEU A 188 -13.15 -22.87 -11.16
CA LEU A 188 -13.38 -21.47 -10.77
C LEU A 188 -14.48 -21.31 -9.72
N ALA A 189 -15.56 -22.08 -9.84
CA ALA A 189 -16.63 -22.10 -8.83
C ALA A 189 -16.12 -22.58 -7.46
N ALA A 190 -15.28 -23.62 -7.43
CA ALA A 190 -14.66 -24.08 -6.20
C ALA A 190 -13.62 -23.05 -5.68
N THR A 191 -12.84 -22.42 -6.55
CA THR A 191 -11.90 -21.35 -6.18
C THR A 191 -12.62 -20.21 -5.46
N GLY A 192 -13.74 -19.73 -6.02
CA GLY A 192 -14.56 -18.72 -5.36
C GLY A 192 -15.16 -19.22 -4.06
N PHE A 193 -15.61 -20.49 -4.00
CA PHE A 193 -16.20 -21.08 -2.82
C PHE A 193 -15.22 -21.21 -1.65
N VAL A 194 -13.95 -21.57 -1.90
CA VAL A 194 -12.94 -21.71 -0.86
C VAL A 194 -12.20 -20.39 -0.55
N PHE A 195 -12.50 -19.31 -1.25
CA PHE A 195 -11.84 -18.01 -1.08
C PHE A 195 -11.90 -17.50 0.38
N VAL A 196 -13.00 -17.73 1.07
CA VAL A 196 -13.19 -17.36 2.48
C VAL A 196 -12.19 -18.01 3.43
N SER A 197 -11.54 -19.12 3.02
CA SER A 197 -10.50 -19.78 3.81
C SER A 197 -9.31 -18.86 4.07
N TYR A 198 -8.97 -17.98 3.12
CA TYR A 198 -7.88 -17.05 3.21
C TYR A 198 -8.25 -15.68 3.79
N ALA A 199 -9.54 -15.42 4.02
CA ALA A 199 -10.03 -14.12 4.52
C ALA A 199 -9.38 -13.67 5.85
N GLY A 200 -8.89 -14.63 6.63
CA GLY A 200 -8.24 -14.38 7.92
C GLY A 200 -6.90 -13.64 7.84
N VAL A 201 -6.21 -13.69 6.67
CA VAL A 201 -4.89 -13.07 6.50
C VAL A 201 -4.88 -11.58 6.84
N THR A 202 -5.97 -10.88 6.56
CA THR A 202 -6.08 -9.45 6.79
C THR A 202 -6.54 -9.06 8.19
N LYS A 203 -6.77 -10.03 9.09
CA LYS A 203 -7.27 -9.77 10.45
C LYS A 203 -6.26 -8.99 11.30
N ILE A 204 -4.97 -9.22 11.08
CA ILE A 204 -3.90 -8.53 11.84
C ILE A 204 -3.98 -7.01 11.69
N ALA A 205 -4.45 -6.49 10.56
CA ALA A 205 -4.62 -5.05 10.36
C ALA A 205 -5.67 -4.42 11.30
N SER A 206 -6.58 -5.21 11.89
CA SER A 206 -7.54 -4.69 12.86
C SER A 206 -6.97 -4.53 14.28
N ILE A 207 -5.78 -5.06 14.52
CA ILE A 207 -5.02 -4.92 15.77
C ILE A 207 -3.63 -4.30 15.52
N ALA A 208 -3.50 -3.49 14.47
CA ALA A 208 -2.24 -2.88 14.06
C ALA A 208 -1.60 -2.01 15.15
N GLU A 209 -2.39 -1.39 16.02
CA GLU A 209 -1.92 -0.58 17.16
C GLU A 209 -1.15 -1.40 18.22
N GLU A 210 -1.40 -2.70 18.30
CA GLU A 210 -0.77 -3.60 19.28
C GLU A 210 0.54 -4.20 18.76
N VAL A 211 0.89 -3.98 17.48
CA VAL A 211 2.09 -4.54 16.83
C VAL A 211 3.31 -3.68 17.15
N GLU A 212 4.43 -4.29 17.58
CA GLU A 212 5.66 -3.60 17.99
C GLU A 212 6.25 -2.69 16.90
N LYS A 213 6.35 -3.22 15.68
CA LYS A 213 6.92 -2.51 14.50
C LYS A 213 5.93 -2.63 13.34
N PRO A 214 4.84 -1.83 13.34
CA PRO A 214 3.76 -1.98 12.37
C PRO A 214 4.25 -1.84 10.92
N ASP A 215 5.20 -0.93 10.66
CA ASP A 215 5.77 -0.67 9.33
C ASP A 215 6.40 -1.90 8.69
N ARG A 216 6.93 -2.82 9.52
CA ARG A 216 7.64 -4.01 9.08
C ARG A 216 6.86 -5.29 9.35
N TYR A 217 6.27 -5.41 10.56
CA TYR A 217 5.67 -6.68 10.99
C TYR A 217 4.28 -6.90 10.41
N LEU A 218 3.53 -5.84 10.05
CA LEU A 218 2.24 -5.98 9.37
C LEU A 218 2.39 -6.58 7.97
N PRO A 219 3.19 -5.99 7.05
CA PRO A 219 3.36 -6.59 5.72
C PRO A 219 4.00 -7.98 5.77
N LEU A 220 5.05 -8.17 6.56
CA LEU A 220 5.70 -9.48 6.70
C LEU A 220 4.75 -10.51 7.30
N GLY A 221 3.99 -10.15 8.35
CA GLY A 221 3.02 -11.03 8.99
C GLY A 221 1.94 -11.52 8.02
N MET A 222 1.39 -10.62 7.20
CA MET A 222 0.38 -10.97 6.21
C MET A 222 0.95 -11.84 5.08
N LEU A 223 2.10 -11.43 4.49
CA LEU A 223 2.69 -12.12 3.35
C LEU A 223 3.26 -13.49 3.72
N LEU A 224 3.94 -13.62 4.87
CA LEU A 224 4.43 -14.90 5.35
C LEU A 224 3.28 -15.84 5.72
N SER A 225 2.21 -15.31 6.33
CA SER A 225 1.05 -16.14 6.67
C SER A 225 0.40 -16.74 5.44
N ILE A 226 0.18 -15.96 4.38
CA ILE A 226 -0.41 -16.50 3.14
C ILE A 226 0.57 -17.41 2.40
N GLY A 227 1.87 -17.07 2.41
CA GLY A 227 2.92 -17.89 1.82
C GLY A 227 3.06 -19.27 2.48
N ILE A 228 2.81 -19.38 3.79
CA ILE A 228 2.77 -20.62 4.55
C ILE A 228 1.45 -21.38 4.30
N MET A 229 0.32 -20.67 4.28
CA MET A 229 -0.98 -21.31 4.21
C MET A 229 -1.35 -21.85 2.82
N ILE A 230 -0.87 -21.24 1.73
CA ILE A 230 -1.11 -21.76 0.38
C ILE A 230 -0.57 -23.20 0.23
N PRO A 231 0.72 -23.48 0.49
CA PRO A 231 1.23 -24.86 0.39
C PRO A 231 0.59 -25.80 1.41
N ILE A 232 0.34 -25.38 2.65
CA ILE A 232 -0.31 -26.24 3.67
C ILE A 232 -1.73 -26.64 3.20
N TYR A 233 -2.55 -25.69 2.78
CA TYR A 233 -3.90 -26.01 2.27
C TYR A 233 -3.84 -26.92 1.05
N THR A 234 -2.92 -26.63 0.12
CA THR A 234 -2.77 -27.43 -1.11
C THR A 234 -2.38 -28.87 -0.77
N VAL A 235 -1.40 -29.09 0.12
CA VAL A 235 -0.95 -30.42 0.53
C VAL A 235 -2.00 -31.16 1.32
N VAL A 236 -2.66 -30.50 2.29
CA VAL A 236 -3.71 -31.14 3.08
C VAL A 236 -4.89 -31.57 2.21
N VAL A 237 -5.34 -30.69 1.30
CA VAL A 237 -6.43 -31.02 0.38
C VAL A 237 -6.02 -32.09 -0.63
N TYR A 238 -4.75 -32.09 -1.08
CA TYR A 238 -4.19 -33.15 -1.90
C TYR A 238 -4.30 -34.51 -1.20
N VAL A 239 -3.91 -34.61 0.06
CA VAL A 239 -4.02 -35.85 0.84
C VAL A 239 -5.49 -36.25 1.05
N ILE A 240 -6.36 -35.30 1.46
CA ILE A 240 -7.79 -35.58 1.68
C ILE A 240 -8.42 -36.19 0.42
N VAL A 241 -8.18 -35.60 -0.77
CA VAL A 241 -8.71 -36.10 -2.04
C VAL A 241 -8.13 -37.47 -2.41
N GLY A 242 -6.83 -37.69 -2.16
CA GLY A 242 -6.15 -38.92 -2.56
C GLY A 242 -6.42 -40.14 -1.68
N VAL A 243 -6.95 -39.94 -0.45
CA VAL A 243 -7.21 -41.07 0.49
C VAL A 243 -8.66 -41.29 0.77
N THR A 244 -9.55 -40.31 0.53
CA THR A 244 -10.99 -40.41 0.84
C THR A 244 -11.76 -40.74 -0.43
N PRO A 245 -12.60 -41.81 -0.43
CA PRO A 245 -13.44 -42.12 -1.58
C PRO A 245 -14.41 -40.99 -1.94
N ASP A 246 -14.57 -40.73 -3.25
CA ASP A 246 -15.40 -39.66 -3.81
C ASP A 246 -16.83 -39.61 -3.21
N ALA A 247 -17.46 -40.77 -3.02
CA ALA A 247 -18.81 -40.88 -2.50
C ALA A 247 -18.96 -40.33 -1.07
N VAL A 248 -17.93 -40.46 -0.25
CA VAL A 248 -17.87 -39.92 1.12
C VAL A 248 -17.46 -38.47 1.11
N LEU A 249 -16.42 -38.13 0.33
CA LEU A 249 -15.82 -36.80 0.34
C LEU A 249 -16.78 -35.68 -0.07
N HIS A 250 -17.59 -35.90 -1.12
CA HIS A 250 -18.43 -34.85 -1.73
C HIS A 250 -19.56 -34.34 -0.84
N THR A 251 -19.94 -35.08 0.19
CA THR A 251 -21.04 -34.73 1.12
C THR A 251 -20.54 -34.50 2.54
N SER A 252 -19.27 -34.79 2.81
CA SER A 252 -18.71 -34.72 4.17
C SER A 252 -18.55 -33.29 4.66
N LEU A 253 -19.01 -33.07 5.91
CA LEU A 253 -18.70 -31.87 6.71
C LEU A 253 -17.47 -32.06 7.59
N THR A 254 -16.90 -33.28 7.59
CA THR A 254 -15.72 -33.67 8.40
C THR A 254 -14.62 -34.32 7.55
N PRO A 255 -14.27 -33.78 6.36
CA PRO A 255 -13.41 -34.44 5.38
C PRO A 255 -12.03 -34.80 5.92
N MET A 256 -11.51 -33.99 6.84
CA MET A 256 -10.19 -34.25 7.46
C MET A 256 -10.26 -35.44 8.45
N ALA A 257 -11.36 -35.57 9.18
CA ALA A 257 -11.57 -36.74 10.08
C ALA A 257 -11.72 -38.01 9.27
N ASP A 258 -12.47 -37.95 8.16
CA ASP A 258 -12.69 -39.08 7.27
C ASP A 258 -11.39 -39.56 6.63
N ALA A 259 -10.57 -38.61 6.14
CA ALA A 259 -9.23 -38.88 5.61
C ALA A 259 -8.31 -39.52 6.70
N THR A 260 -8.32 -38.96 7.90
CA THR A 260 -7.50 -39.47 9.02
C THR A 260 -7.90 -40.87 9.43
N GLU A 261 -9.19 -41.20 9.38
CA GLU A 261 -9.70 -42.57 9.64
C GLU A 261 -9.17 -43.58 8.62
N GLN A 262 -9.09 -43.20 7.34
CA GLN A 262 -8.53 -44.05 6.29
C GLN A 262 -7.02 -44.28 6.47
N LEU A 263 -6.30 -43.26 6.99
CA LEU A 263 -4.86 -43.32 7.16
C LEU A 263 -4.46 -44.09 8.44
N LEU A 264 -5.03 -43.73 9.58
CA LEU A 264 -4.55 -44.10 10.90
C LEU A 264 -5.64 -44.74 11.79
N GLY A 265 -6.82 -44.93 11.25
CA GLY A 265 -7.97 -45.57 11.94
C GLY A 265 -8.72 -44.65 12.91
N THR A 266 -9.71 -45.26 13.60
CA THR A 266 -10.68 -44.54 14.45
C THR A 266 -10.04 -43.74 15.61
N PRO A 267 -8.99 -44.21 16.31
CA PRO A 267 -8.37 -43.38 17.37
C PRO A 267 -7.84 -42.06 16.85
N ALA A 268 -7.20 -42.06 15.67
CA ALA A 268 -6.67 -40.86 15.06
C ALA A 268 -7.78 -39.93 14.55
N LYS A 269 -8.90 -40.50 14.04
CA LYS A 269 -10.14 -39.76 13.70
C LYS A 269 -10.63 -38.93 14.90
N ILE A 270 -10.71 -39.54 16.07
CA ILE A 270 -11.15 -38.85 17.30
C ILE A 270 -10.14 -37.74 17.66
N GLY A 271 -8.83 -38.04 17.60
CA GLY A 271 -7.79 -37.09 17.89
C GLY A 271 -7.87 -35.83 17.01
N ILE A 272 -7.96 -36.00 15.67
CA ILE A 272 -8.09 -34.87 14.75
C ILE A 272 -9.43 -34.14 14.89
N SER A 273 -10.49 -34.84 15.29
CA SER A 273 -11.80 -34.25 15.57
C SER A 273 -11.76 -33.31 16.77
N ILE A 274 -11.02 -33.66 17.82
CA ILE A 274 -10.80 -32.79 18.99
C ILE A 274 -10.04 -31.51 18.56
N VAL A 275 -8.99 -31.66 17.74
CA VAL A 275 -8.24 -30.52 17.20
C VAL A 275 -9.13 -29.63 16.35
N ALA A 276 -9.99 -30.20 15.49
CA ALA A 276 -10.94 -29.47 14.69
C ALA A 276 -11.96 -28.71 15.56
N VAL A 277 -12.50 -29.33 16.60
CA VAL A 277 -13.39 -28.69 17.56
C VAL A 277 -12.76 -27.47 18.20
N LEU A 278 -11.52 -27.58 18.68
CA LEU A 278 -10.78 -26.46 19.28
C LEU A 278 -10.52 -25.33 18.28
N ALA A 279 -10.10 -25.68 17.06
CA ALA A 279 -9.84 -24.70 15.99
C ALA A 279 -11.11 -23.96 15.56
N LEU A 280 -12.21 -24.69 15.35
CA LEU A 280 -13.49 -24.14 14.93
C LEU A 280 -14.14 -23.29 16.03
N LEU A 281 -14.02 -23.69 17.29
CA LEU A 281 -14.49 -22.93 18.45
C LEU A 281 -13.73 -21.59 18.55
N SER A 282 -12.40 -21.63 18.46
CA SER A 282 -11.56 -20.42 18.46
C SER A 282 -11.93 -19.50 17.31
N MET A 283 -12.08 -20.04 16.08
CA MET A 283 -12.48 -19.29 14.91
C MET A 283 -13.86 -18.65 15.04
N ALA A 284 -14.87 -19.39 15.51
CA ALA A 284 -16.23 -18.89 15.67
C ALA A 284 -16.28 -17.78 16.73
N ASN A 285 -15.62 -17.96 17.87
CA ASN A 285 -15.51 -16.95 18.91
C ASN A 285 -14.83 -15.67 18.41
N ALA A 286 -13.67 -15.80 17.78
CA ALA A 286 -12.95 -14.66 17.18
C ALA A 286 -13.77 -13.99 16.07
N GLY A 287 -14.56 -14.74 15.33
CA GLY A 287 -15.45 -14.23 14.29
C GLY A 287 -16.59 -13.38 14.85
N VAL A 288 -17.28 -13.83 15.90
CA VAL A 288 -18.34 -13.06 16.58
C VAL A 288 -17.77 -11.78 17.21
N LEU A 289 -16.63 -11.88 17.90
CA LEU A 289 -15.95 -10.73 18.48
C LEU A 289 -15.57 -9.69 17.43
N SER A 290 -14.96 -10.12 16.34
CA SER A 290 -14.52 -9.21 15.27
C SER A 290 -15.69 -8.62 14.49
N SER A 291 -16.72 -9.41 14.18
CA SER A 291 -17.88 -8.94 13.43
C SER A 291 -18.69 -7.91 14.21
N SER A 292 -18.87 -8.07 15.53
CA SER A 292 -19.57 -7.08 16.37
C SER A 292 -18.90 -5.71 16.44
N ARG A 293 -17.63 -5.61 16.09
CA ARG A 293 -16.90 -4.33 16.04
C ARG A 293 -17.27 -3.47 14.81
N PHE A 294 -17.80 -4.05 13.72
CA PHE A 294 -18.22 -3.28 12.55
C PHE A 294 -19.44 -2.40 12.83
N PRO A 295 -20.57 -2.92 13.37
CA PRO A 295 -21.69 -2.06 13.77
C PRO A 295 -21.31 -1.02 14.82
N LEU A 296 -20.41 -1.36 15.76
CA LEU A 296 -19.85 -0.42 16.73
C LEU A 296 -19.09 0.72 16.06
N ALA A 297 -18.18 0.41 15.12
CA ALA A 297 -17.39 1.40 14.40
C ALA A 297 -18.29 2.29 13.52
N MET A 298 -19.19 1.69 12.75
CA MET A 298 -20.16 2.42 11.93
C MET A 298 -21.06 3.35 12.76
N SER A 299 -21.43 2.93 13.97
CA SER A 299 -22.23 3.76 14.90
C SER A 299 -21.44 4.95 15.40
N ARG A 300 -20.15 4.79 15.73
CA ARG A 300 -19.25 5.89 16.13
C ARG A 300 -19.05 6.90 15.00
N ASP A 301 -19.11 6.43 13.77
CA ASP A 301 -18.99 7.22 12.55
C ASP A 301 -20.34 7.76 12.03
N HIS A 302 -21.41 7.65 12.83
CA HIS A 302 -22.78 8.09 12.50
C HIS A 302 -23.41 7.38 11.28
N LEU A 303 -22.86 6.22 10.88
CA LEU A 303 -23.39 5.39 9.78
C LEU A 303 -24.33 4.27 10.26
N ALA A 304 -24.46 4.10 11.57
CA ALA A 304 -25.39 3.18 12.21
C ALA A 304 -25.98 3.81 13.49
N PRO A 305 -27.09 3.29 14.04
CA PRO A 305 -27.74 3.83 15.23
C PRO A 305 -26.79 3.96 16.42
N GLU A 306 -26.84 5.09 17.13
CA GLU A 306 -25.97 5.41 18.28
C GLU A 306 -26.03 4.35 19.39
N SER A 307 -27.16 3.69 19.56
CA SER A 307 -27.31 2.58 20.51
C SER A 307 -26.26 1.48 20.34
N LEU A 308 -25.77 1.25 19.12
CA LEU A 308 -24.77 0.21 18.82
C LEU A 308 -23.35 0.61 19.28
N SER A 309 -23.10 1.90 19.55
CA SER A 309 -21.83 2.39 20.12
C SER A 309 -21.78 2.26 21.65
N ALA A 310 -22.91 1.99 22.31
CA ALA A 310 -22.99 1.88 23.75
C ALA A 310 -22.19 0.70 24.30
N VAL A 311 -21.24 1.00 25.19
CA VAL A 311 -20.40 0.00 25.87
C VAL A 311 -20.95 -0.23 27.27
N SER A 312 -21.15 -1.50 27.64
CA SER A 312 -21.62 -1.88 28.99
C SER A 312 -20.62 -1.45 30.07
N GLU A 313 -21.06 -0.76 31.09
CA GLU A 313 -20.23 -0.33 32.24
C GLU A 313 -19.67 -1.56 32.99
N ARG A 314 -20.46 -2.63 33.12
CA ARG A 314 -20.11 -3.84 33.87
C ARG A 314 -19.10 -4.72 33.14
N PHE A 315 -19.33 -4.98 31.84
CA PHE A 315 -18.53 -5.93 31.07
C PHE A 315 -17.53 -5.28 30.12
N ARG A 316 -17.63 -3.96 29.93
CA ARG A 316 -16.80 -3.18 29.00
C ARG A 316 -16.82 -3.70 27.56
N THR A 317 -17.99 -4.26 27.17
CA THR A 317 -18.26 -4.82 25.83
C THR A 317 -19.40 -4.06 25.15
N PRO A 318 -19.43 -3.98 23.78
CA PRO A 318 -20.50 -3.33 23.04
C PRO A 318 -21.73 -4.26 22.97
N LEU A 319 -22.55 -4.22 24.03
CA LEU A 319 -23.66 -5.13 24.29
C LEU A 319 -24.60 -5.28 23.08
N TYR A 320 -25.13 -4.15 22.58
CA TYR A 320 -26.12 -4.16 21.50
C TYR A 320 -25.54 -4.64 20.17
N SER A 321 -24.29 -4.29 19.86
CA SER A 321 -23.59 -4.78 18.65
C SER A 321 -23.34 -6.29 18.70
N ILE A 322 -22.99 -6.83 19.89
CA ILE A 322 -22.82 -8.29 20.08
C ILE A 322 -24.17 -9.00 19.98
N LEU A 323 -25.23 -8.49 20.60
CA LEU A 323 -26.56 -9.08 20.54
C LEU A 323 -27.11 -9.08 19.12
N MET A 324 -27.02 -7.96 18.39
CA MET A 324 -27.48 -7.86 17.01
C MET A 324 -26.73 -8.87 16.12
N THR A 325 -25.42 -8.94 16.26
CA THR A 325 -24.57 -9.92 15.54
C THR A 325 -24.94 -11.34 15.91
N GLY A 326 -25.17 -11.60 17.20
CA GLY A 326 -25.56 -12.92 17.71
C GLY A 326 -26.93 -13.37 17.22
N VAL A 327 -27.91 -12.49 17.24
CA VAL A 327 -29.28 -12.82 16.69
C VAL A 327 -29.16 -13.15 15.22
N LEU A 328 -28.46 -12.35 14.42
CA LEU A 328 -28.24 -12.64 13.01
C LEU A 328 -27.54 -14.00 12.81
N LEU A 329 -26.49 -14.29 13.61
CA LEU A 329 -25.79 -15.57 13.58
C LEU A 329 -26.73 -16.75 13.80
N LEU A 330 -27.58 -16.70 14.83
CA LEU A 330 -28.55 -17.76 15.15
C LEU A 330 -29.59 -17.94 14.05
N VAL A 331 -30.11 -16.84 13.50
CA VAL A 331 -31.01 -16.85 12.34
C VAL A 331 -30.38 -17.54 11.14
N LEU A 332 -29.12 -17.23 10.84
CA LEU A 332 -28.40 -17.85 9.73
C LEU A 332 -28.21 -19.35 9.93
N ILE A 333 -27.82 -19.80 11.14
CA ILE A 333 -27.70 -21.23 11.45
C ILE A 333 -29.06 -21.93 11.34
N ALA A 334 -30.13 -21.24 11.77
CA ALA A 334 -31.47 -21.83 11.76
C ALA A 334 -32.07 -22.01 10.37
N PHE A 335 -31.86 -21.06 9.46
CA PHE A 335 -32.62 -20.96 8.20
C PHE A 335 -31.78 -21.10 6.92
N VAL A 336 -30.46 -20.91 6.97
CA VAL A 336 -29.62 -20.92 5.76
C VAL A 336 -28.89 -22.26 5.64
N PRO A 337 -28.97 -22.95 4.49
CA PRO A 337 -28.20 -24.17 4.22
C PRO A 337 -26.69 -23.93 4.35
N VAL A 338 -25.94 -24.89 4.89
CA VAL A 338 -24.52 -24.79 5.17
C VAL A 338 -23.68 -24.41 3.95
N ILE A 339 -23.99 -24.93 2.77
CA ILE A 339 -23.34 -24.63 1.51
C ILE A 339 -23.54 -23.15 1.14
N ASP A 340 -24.73 -22.62 1.36
CA ASP A 340 -25.07 -21.24 1.01
C ASP A 340 -24.46 -20.23 2.00
N LEU A 341 -24.30 -20.63 3.28
CA LEU A 341 -23.49 -19.86 4.24
C LEU A 341 -22.07 -19.63 3.72
N ALA A 342 -21.41 -20.70 3.26
CA ALA A 342 -20.03 -20.60 2.75
C ALA A 342 -19.95 -19.81 1.44
N LYS A 343 -20.93 -19.99 0.50
CA LYS A 343 -20.98 -19.21 -0.75
C LYS A 343 -21.11 -17.71 -0.50
N LEU A 344 -22.04 -17.32 0.37
CA LEU A 344 -22.31 -15.92 0.68
C LEU A 344 -21.16 -15.30 1.48
N ALA A 345 -20.59 -16.03 2.45
CA ALA A 345 -19.39 -15.60 3.15
C ALA A 345 -18.24 -15.26 2.19
N SER A 346 -17.99 -16.14 1.19
CA SER A 346 -16.97 -15.93 0.17
C SER A 346 -17.30 -14.76 -0.74
N ALA A 347 -18.54 -14.64 -1.23
CA ALA A 347 -18.95 -13.57 -2.14
C ALA A 347 -18.80 -12.17 -1.49
N PHE A 348 -19.24 -12.03 -0.24
CA PHE A 348 -19.09 -10.77 0.50
C PHE A 348 -17.61 -10.45 0.77
N GLN A 349 -16.80 -11.47 1.07
CA GLN A 349 -15.37 -11.28 1.28
C GLN A 349 -14.65 -10.83 0.00
N ILE A 350 -14.97 -11.44 -1.15
CA ILE A 350 -14.42 -11.07 -2.45
C ILE A 350 -14.78 -9.61 -2.77
N LEU A 351 -16.05 -9.22 -2.53
CA LEU A 351 -16.50 -7.84 -2.77
C LEU A 351 -15.74 -6.85 -1.89
N VAL A 352 -15.56 -7.13 -0.60
CA VAL A 352 -14.80 -6.29 0.33
C VAL A 352 -13.34 -6.18 -0.12
N PHE A 353 -12.74 -7.27 -0.60
CA PHE A 353 -11.37 -7.25 -1.10
C PHE A 353 -11.21 -6.48 -2.42
N ALA A 354 -12.24 -6.47 -3.27
CA ALA A 354 -12.28 -5.58 -4.42
C ALA A 354 -12.27 -4.10 -4.00
N PHE A 355 -13.01 -3.72 -2.97
CA PHE A 355 -12.97 -2.35 -2.42
C PHE A 355 -11.62 -2.02 -1.77
N VAL A 356 -10.96 -2.97 -1.11
CA VAL A 356 -9.59 -2.78 -0.58
C VAL A 356 -8.60 -2.44 -1.69
N ASN A 357 -8.66 -3.16 -2.81
CA ASN A 357 -7.83 -2.87 -3.97
C ASN A 357 -8.17 -1.49 -4.58
N ALA A 358 -9.46 -1.16 -4.68
CA ALA A 358 -9.91 0.15 -5.17
C ALA A 358 -9.50 1.30 -4.25
N ALA A 359 -9.49 1.09 -2.92
CA ALA A 359 -9.07 2.09 -1.95
C ALA A 359 -7.59 2.48 -2.11
N VAL A 360 -6.69 1.52 -2.33
CA VAL A 360 -5.27 1.83 -2.62
C VAL A 360 -5.13 2.61 -3.92
N ILE A 361 -5.89 2.24 -4.96
CA ILE A 361 -5.89 2.99 -6.21
C ILE A 361 -6.34 4.43 -5.93
N ALA A 362 -7.43 4.63 -5.17
CA ALA A 362 -7.92 5.94 -4.83
C ALA A 362 -6.90 6.78 -4.02
N PHE A 363 -6.24 6.21 -3.02
CA PHE A 363 -5.21 6.90 -2.24
C PHE A 363 -4.01 7.31 -3.10
N ARG A 364 -3.52 6.42 -3.96
CA ARG A 364 -2.35 6.71 -4.79
C ARG A 364 -2.65 7.69 -5.91
N GLU A 365 -3.81 7.56 -6.59
CA GLU A 365 -4.21 8.48 -7.64
C GLU A 365 -4.71 9.83 -7.10
N GLY A 366 -5.25 9.82 -5.87
CA GLY A 366 -5.67 11.04 -5.18
C GLY A 366 -4.52 11.90 -4.67
N GLU A 367 -3.28 11.37 -4.66
CA GLU A 367 -2.09 12.11 -4.17
C GLU A 367 -2.31 12.70 -2.76
N VAL A 368 -2.86 11.88 -1.85
CA VAL A 368 -3.19 12.30 -0.48
C VAL A 368 -1.89 12.50 0.31
N GLU A 369 -1.64 13.72 0.80
CA GLU A 369 -0.40 14.08 1.52
C GLU A 369 -0.17 13.23 2.79
N GLU A 370 -1.24 12.90 3.49
CA GLU A 370 -1.20 12.11 4.73
C GLU A 370 -0.99 10.61 4.49
N TYR A 371 -1.08 10.15 3.22
CA TYR A 371 -0.91 8.75 2.88
C TYR A 371 0.55 8.43 2.54
N ASP A 372 1.36 8.11 3.58
CA ASP A 372 2.78 7.75 3.45
C ASP A 372 3.03 6.31 3.94
N PRO A 373 2.76 5.28 3.11
CA PRO A 373 2.95 3.89 3.48
C PRO A 373 4.44 3.51 3.54
N ALA A 374 4.87 2.87 4.63
CA ALA A 374 6.21 2.30 4.75
C ALA A 374 6.42 1.09 3.81
N PHE A 375 5.33 0.40 3.45
CA PHE A 375 5.31 -0.69 2.48
C PHE A 375 4.43 -0.32 1.30
N GLU A 376 4.98 -0.33 0.09
CA GLU A 376 4.24 -0.13 -1.16
C GLU A 376 3.99 -1.47 -1.87
N SER A 377 2.74 -1.71 -2.28
CA SER A 377 2.36 -2.88 -3.06
C SER A 377 3.12 -2.94 -4.38
N PRO A 378 3.87 -4.01 -4.67
CA PRO A 378 4.59 -4.15 -5.93
C PRO A 378 3.61 -4.34 -7.09
N GLY A 379 4.05 -3.99 -8.32
CA GLY A 379 3.28 -4.21 -9.54
C GLY A 379 1.99 -3.38 -9.65
N TYR A 380 1.87 -2.32 -8.88
CA TYR A 380 0.79 -1.36 -8.97
C TYR A 380 0.71 -0.72 -10.37
N PRO A 381 -0.47 -0.45 -10.95
CA PRO A 381 -1.82 -0.78 -10.43
C PRO A 381 -2.34 -2.15 -10.89
N TRP A 382 -1.55 -2.89 -11.68
CA TRP A 382 -1.99 -4.10 -12.39
C TRP A 382 -2.40 -5.23 -11.46
N ILE A 383 -1.70 -5.36 -10.32
CA ILE A 383 -2.02 -6.36 -9.30
C ILE A 383 -3.40 -6.06 -8.68
N GLN A 384 -3.72 -4.80 -8.38
CA GLN A 384 -5.01 -4.38 -7.84
C GLN A 384 -6.14 -4.62 -8.83
N PHE A 385 -5.95 -4.26 -10.11
CA PHE A 385 -6.92 -4.57 -11.16
C PHE A 385 -7.11 -6.07 -11.35
N GLY A 386 -6.02 -6.83 -11.34
CA GLY A 386 -6.07 -8.30 -11.38
C GLY A 386 -6.88 -8.90 -10.22
N GLY A 387 -6.73 -8.34 -9.01
CA GLY A 387 -7.50 -8.74 -7.84
C GLY A 387 -8.99 -8.42 -7.96
N ILE A 388 -9.34 -7.22 -8.46
CA ILE A 388 -10.74 -6.82 -8.69
C ILE A 388 -11.37 -7.70 -9.76
N LEU A 389 -10.74 -7.83 -10.94
CA LEU A 389 -11.27 -8.62 -12.05
C LEU A 389 -11.35 -10.11 -11.71
N GLY A 390 -10.31 -10.65 -11.07
CA GLY A 390 -10.31 -12.03 -10.59
C GLY A 390 -11.42 -12.30 -9.58
N GLY A 391 -11.64 -11.39 -8.64
CA GLY A 391 -12.75 -11.48 -7.69
C GLY A 391 -14.12 -11.45 -8.35
N VAL A 392 -14.35 -10.51 -9.26
CA VAL A 392 -15.61 -10.43 -10.03
C VAL A 392 -15.83 -11.71 -10.83
N LEU A 393 -14.81 -12.20 -11.51
CA LEU A 393 -14.87 -13.46 -12.25
C LEU A 393 -15.29 -14.63 -11.32
N LEU A 394 -14.69 -14.74 -10.13
CA LEU A 394 -15.04 -15.81 -9.19
C LEU A 394 -16.50 -15.73 -8.74
N ILE A 395 -17.02 -14.55 -8.40
CA ILE A 395 -18.44 -14.38 -8.00
C ILE A 395 -19.35 -14.87 -9.12
N THR A 396 -19.07 -14.55 -10.40
CA THR A 396 -19.91 -14.98 -11.53
C THR A 396 -19.91 -16.50 -11.75
N GLN A 397 -18.87 -17.21 -11.35
CA GLN A 397 -18.77 -18.67 -11.50
C GLN A 397 -19.37 -19.44 -10.33
N MET A 398 -19.64 -18.81 -9.18
CA MET A 398 -20.20 -19.46 -8.00
C MET A 398 -21.71 -19.73 -8.09
N GLY A 399 -22.38 -19.25 -9.14
CA GLY A 399 -23.81 -19.38 -9.38
C GLY A 399 -24.63 -18.13 -9.02
N TRP A 400 -25.93 -18.19 -9.19
CA TRP A 400 -26.81 -17.02 -9.05
C TRP A 400 -26.90 -16.47 -7.62
N LEU A 401 -26.91 -17.33 -6.61
CA LEU A 401 -27.04 -16.89 -5.21
C LEU A 401 -25.92 -15.94 -4.76
N PRO A 402 -24.63 -16.19 -5.02
CA PRO A 402 -23.55 -15.23 -4.76
C PRO A 402 -23.68 -13.92 -5.53
N ILE A 403 -24.11 -13.98 -6.80
CA ILE A 403 -24.28 -12.76 -7.63
C ILE A 403 -25.38 -11.87 -7.04
N PHE A 404 -26.57 -12.45 -6.79
CA PHE A 404 -27.68 -11.69 -6.21
C PHE A 404 -27.40 -11.31 -4.75
N GLY A 405 -26.68 -12.15 -4.01
CA GLY A 405 -26.25 -11.85 -2.64
C GLY A 405 -25.32 -10.64 -2.60
N ALA A 406 -24.27 -10.63 -3.44
CA ALA A 406 -23.33 -9.51 -3.52
C ALA A 406 -24.01 -8.24 -4.08
N GLY A 407 -24.80 -8.35 -5.14
CA GLY A 407 -25.52 -7.22 -5.73
C GLY A 407 -26.61 -6.66 -4.80
N GLY A 408 -27.44 -7.53 -4.21
CA GLY A 408 -28.46 -7.13 -3.23
C GLY A 408 -27.86 -6.47 -2.01
N PHE A 409 -26.69 -6.95 -1.60
CA PHE A 409 -25.95 -6.38 -0.51
C PHE A 409 -25.46 -4.93 -0.80
N VAL A 410 -24.94 -4.66 -2.00
CA VAL A 410 -24.58 -3.30 -2.43
C VAL A 410 -25.82 -2.40 -2.42
N VAL A 411 -26.96 -2.92 -2.91
CA VAL A 411 -28.24 -2.18 -2.90
C VAL A 411 -28.70 -1.88 -1.46
N ILE A 412 -28.62 -2.85 -0.55
CA ILE A 412 -28.95 -2.64 0.87
C ILE A 412 -28.06 -1.55 1.48
N GLY A 413 -26.75 -1.59 1.23
CA GLY A 413 -25.82 -0.57 1.71
C GLY A 413 -26.11 0.83 1.13
N LEU A 414 -26.44 0.92 -0.14
CA LEU A 414 -26.83 2.16 -0.81
C LEU A 414 -28.13 2.74 -0.23
N VAL A 415 -29.15 1.91 -0.06
CA VAL A 415 -30.44 2.30 0.52
C VAL A 415 -30.26 2.72 1.97
N TRP A 416 -29.51 1.95 2.75
CA TRP A 416 -29.21 2.29 4.15
C TRP A 416 -28.49 3.63 4.27
N TYR A 417 -27.44 3.84 3.47
CA TYR A 417 -26.70 5.11 3.47
C TYR A 417 -27.62 6.28 3.08
N ARG A 418 -28.46 6.10 2.06
CA ARG A 418 -29.38 7.16 1.59
C ARG A 418 -30.45 7.51 2.62
N LEU A 419 -30.96 6.53 3.37
CA LEU A 419 -32.01 6.73 4.37
C LEU A 419 -31.48 7.15 5.73
N TYR A 420 -30.27 6.73 6.07
CA TYR A 420 -29.73 6.94 7.43
C TYR A 420 -28.43 7.77 7.43
N GLY A 421 -27.42 7.38 6.63
CA GLY A 421 -26.06 7.94 6.72
C GLY A 421 -25.92 9.33 6.13
N ARG A 422 -26.60 9.61 4.98
CA ARG A 422 -26.38 10.83 4.20
C ARG A 422 -26.61 12.13 4.98
N GLU A 423 -27.62 12.20 5.82
CA GLU A 423 -27.95 13.40 6.60
C GLU A 423 -27.14 13.56 7.87
N ARG A 424 -26.38 12.52 8.27
CA ARG A 424 -25.63 12.46 9.53
C ARG A 424 -24.13 12.52 9.37
N THR A 425 -23.64 12.48 8.12
CA THR A 425 -22.21 12.52 7.83
C THR A 425 -21.90 13.60 6.82
N GLU A 426 -21.05 14.55 7.21
CA GLU A 426 -20.55 15.62 6.34
C GLU A 426 -19.18 15.26 5.72
N ARG A 427 -18.63 14.08 6.08
CA ARG A 427 -17.31 13.65 5.62
C ARG A 427 -17.32 13.25 4.15
N GLU A 428 -16.30 13.63 3.43
CA GLU A 428 -16.01 13.14 2.07
C GLU A 428 -14.82 12.17 2.10
N GLY A 429 -14.71 11.31 1.11
CA GLY A 429 -13.55 10.44 0.96
C GLY A 429 -12.35 11.24 0.50
N VAL A 430 -11.33 11.33 1.34
CA VAL A 430 -10.14 12.18 1.12
C VAL A 430 -9.48 11.88 -0.22
N ALA A 431 -9.32 10.59 -0.54
CA ALA A 431 -8.69 10.19 -1.80
C ALA A 431 -9.58 10.44 -3.02
N LEU A 432 -10.90 10.26 -2.88
CA LEU A 432 -11.83 10.51 -3.98
C LEU A 432 -11.98 12.01 -4.25
N GLU A 433 -11.99 12.84 -3.21
CA GLU A 433 -11.99 14.30 -3.33
C GLU A 433 -10.70 14.80 -3.99
N ALA A 434 -9.54 14.35 -3.51
CA ALA A 434 -8.24 14.69 -4.08
C ALA A 434 -8.16 14.26 -5.56
N LEU A 435 -8.65 13.06 -5.88
CA LEU A 435 -8.74 12.59 -7.27
C LEU A 435 -9.63 13.50 -8.13
N ARG A 436 -10.81 13.91 -7.62
CA ARG A 436 -11.71 14.85 -8.31
C ARG A 436 -11.06 16.20 -8.52
N ARG A 437 -10.36 16.73 -7.52
CA ARG A 437 -9.61 18.00 -7.62
C ARG A 437 -8.53 17.90 -8.69
N ASN A 438 -7.75 16.84 -8.68
CA ASN A 438 -6.64 16.62 -9.60
C ASN A 438 -7.10 16.38 -11.05
N MET A 439 -8.26 15.74 -11.26
CA MET A 439 -8.86 15.60 -12.60
C MET A 439 -9.50 16.91 -13.11
N ARG A 440 -9.94 17.80 -12.22
CA ARG A 440 -10.56 19.10 -12.59
C ARG A 440 -9.57 20.24 -12.79
N ALA A 441 -8.35 20.11 -12.24
CA ALA A 441 -7.32 21.12 -12.40
C ALA A 441 -6.70 21.02 -13.82
N PRO A 442 -7.04 21.95 -14.76
CA PRO A 442 -6.38 21.97 -16.06
C PRO A 442 -4.88 22.22 -15.86
N LEU A 443 -4.07 21.71 -16.79
CA LEU A 443 -2.62 21.93 -16.85
C LEU A 443 -2.21 23.40 -16.64
N PHE A 444 -3.06 24.31 -17.07
CA PHE A 444 -2.92 25.77 -16.95
C PHE A 444 -2.90 26.29 -15.50
N VAL A 445 -3.67 25.67 -14.59
CA VAL A 445 -3.68 26.07 -13.17
C VAL A 445 -2.34 25.74 -12.54
N ARG A 446 -1.75 24.57 -12.86
CA ARG A 446 -0.44 24.17 -12.36
C ARG A 446 0.70 25.03 -12.87
N MET A 447 0.63 25.54 -14.10
CA MET A 447 1.61 26.51 -14.63
C MET A 447 1.51 27.83 -13.87
N HIS A 448 0.30 28.34 -13.70
CA HIS A 448 0.07 29.57 -12.96
C HIS A 448 0.51 29.43 -11.49
N ASP A 449 0.14 28.33 -10.83
CA ASP A 449 0.54 28.06 -9.44
C ASP A 449 2.06 27.97 -9.30
N THR A 450 2.77 27.33 -10.25
CA THR A 450 4.25 27.22 -10.19
C THR A 450 4.93 28.56 -10.40
N PHE A 451 4.44 29.39 -11.31
CA PHE A 451 5.05 30.71 -11.57
C PHE A 451 4.61 31.78 -10.57
N SER A 452 3.51 31.58 -9.86
CA SER A 452 3.09 32.43 -8.75
C SER A 452 3.68 32.00 -7.39
N MET A 453 4.45 30.90 -7.34
CA MET A 453 5.20 30.55 -6.13
C MET A 453 6.21 31.67 -5.83
N GLU A 454 6.06 32.32 -4.68
CA GLU A 454 7.16 33.05 -4.06
C GLU A 454 8.19 32.01 -3.63
N THR A 455 9.42 32.08 -4.13
CA THR A 455 10.53 31.31 -3.57
C THR A 455 10.78 31.87 -2.18
N GLY A 456 10.17 31.29 -1.17
CA GLY A 456 10.48 31.61 0.22
C GLY A 456 11.88 31.13 0.61
N ASP A 457 12.05 30.62 1.82
CA ASP A 457 13.35 30.19 2.29
C ASP A 457 13.93 29.04 1.47
N VAL A 458 15.17 29.24 1.00
CA VAL A 458 15.96 28.27 0.23
C VAL A 458 16.98 27.61 1.13
N MET A 459 16.85 26.31 1.35
CA MET A 459 17.85 25.54 2.08
C MET A 459 18.96 25.08 1.16
N VAL A 460 20.18 25.48 1.45
CA VAL A 460 21.39 24.96 0.79
C VAL A 460 22.02 23.89 1.66
N ALA A 461 21.91 22.64 1.25
CA ALA A 461 22.44 21.50 1.98
C ALA A 461 23.86 21.16 1.53
N VAL A 462 24.83 21.37 2.40
CA VAL A 462 26.26 21.16 2.16
C VAL A 462 26.78 19.96 2.96
N SER A 463 27.53 19.07 2.30
CA SER A 463 28.24 17.99 2.99
C SER A 463 29.55 18.50 3.60
N ALA A 464 29.92 18.03 4.78
CA ALA A 464 31.23 18.36 5.37
C ALA A 464 32.43 17.96 4.49
N ASP A 465 32.25 17.02 3.56
CA ASP A 465 33.26 16.54 2.62
C ASP A 465 33.29 17.34 1.29
N ALA A 466 32.42 18.37 1.12
CA ALA A 466 32.38 19.18 -0.11
C ALA A 466 33.61 20.06 -0.22
N SER A 467 34.10 20.28 -1.46
CA SER A 467 35.16 21.23 -1.69
C SER A 467 34.68 22.67 -1.53
N VAL A 468 35.56 23.59 -1.15
CA VAL A 468 35.25 25.02 -0.99
C VAL A 468 34.62 25.63 -2.26
N ALA A 469 35.08 25.19 -3.45
CA ALA A 469 34.51 25.63 -4.71
C ALA A 469 33.06 25.15 -4.93
N GLU A 470 32.78 23.89 -4.59
CA GLU A 470 31.42 23.34 -4.65
C GLU A 470 30.47 24.01 -3.64
N GLU A 471 30.95 24.27 -2.42
CA GLU A 471 30.20 25.00 -1.39
C GLU A 471 29.82 26.40 -1.90
N THR A 472 30.81 27.16 -2.37
CA THR A 472 30.60 28.56 -2.82
C THR A 472 29.65 28.60 -4.02
N ALA A 473 29.82 27.71 -5.01
CA ALA A 473 28.98 27.68 -6.19
C ALA A 473 27.51 27.31 -5.84
N THR A 474 27.31 26.35 -4.90
CA THR A 474 25.99 25.95 -4.47
C THR A 474 25.30 27.03 -3.65
N LEU A 475 26.04 27.73 -2.79
CA LEU A 475 25.55 28.87 -1.99
C LEU A 475 25.14 30.04 -2.88
N SER A 476 25.97 30.42 -3.87
CA SER A 476 25.66 31.52 -4.83
C SER A 476 24.37 31.18 -5.61
N MET A 477 24.25 29.95 -6.11
CA MET A 477 23.02 29.52 -6.80
C MET A 477 21.79 29.53 -5.87
N GLY A 478 21.97 29.19 -4.60
CA GLY A 478 20.91 29.31 -3.58
C GLY A 478 20.49 30.76 -3.35
N ALA A 479 21.45 31.67 -3.37
CA ALA A 479 21.21 33.11 -3.28
C ALA A 479 20.38 33.63 -4.45
N ASP A 480 20.74 33.24 -5.67
CA ASP A 480 20.01 33.63 -6.88
C ASP A 480 18.57 33.16 -6.88
N LEU A 481 18.34 31.94 -6.37
CA LEU A 481 16.98 31.39 -6.22
C LEU A 481 16.16 32.12 -5.13
N ALA A 482 16.80 32.48 -4.00
CA ALA A 482 16.10 33.13 -2.88
C ALA A 482 15.70 34.58 -3.23
N ARG A 483 16.47 35.30 -4.07
CA ARG A 483 16.16 36.67 -4.49
C ARG A 483 14.82 36.86 -5.15
N ARG A 484 14.28 35.81 -5.81
CA ARG A 484 13.00 35.94 -6.49
C ARG A 484 11.80 36.19 -5.54
N GLY A 485 11.90 35.78 -4.27
CA GLY A 485 10.79 35.87 -3.30
C GLY A 485 11.15 36.55 -1.98
N ASP A 486 12.20 37.38 -1.93
CA ASP A 486 12.73 37.97 -0.70
C ASP A 486 12.98 36.94 0.44
N GLY A 487 13.29 35.68 0.04
CA GLY A 487 13.52 34.56 0.95
C GLY A 487 14.91 34.60 1.59
N THR A 488 15.09 33.84 2.69
CA THR A 488 16.38 33.67 3.37
C THR A 488 17.08 32.42 2.88
N VAL A 489 18.39 32.47 2.70
CA VAL A 489 19.24 31.32 2.44
C VAL A 489 19.57 30.62 3.76
N LEU A 490 19.06 29.40 3.96
CA LEU A 490 19.38 28.56 5.10
C LEU A 490 20.57 27.65 4.73
N ALA A 491 21.79 28.13 5.01
CA ALA A 491 23.02 27.40 4.75
C ALA A 491 23.23 26.31 5.81
N ALA A 492 22.86 25.06 5.49
CA ALA A 492 22.94 23.92 6.40
C ALA A 492 24.11 23.00 6.04
N ARG A 493 25.09 22.87 6.94
CA ARG A 493 26.22 21.96 6.84
C ARG A 493 25.98 20.73 7.69
N PHE A 494 26.12 19.54 7.09
CA PHE A 494 25.87 18.27 7.74
C PHE A 494 27.17 17.52 8.00
N GLU A 495 27.48 17.30 9.27
CA GLU A 495 28.59 16.47 9.73
C GLU A 495 28.08 15.11 10.19
N THR A 496 28.56 14.04 9.57
CA THR A 496 28.17 12.67 9.93
C THR A 496 29.13 12.05 10.91
N VAL A 497 28.59 11.58 12.04
CA VAL A 497 29.35 10.86 13.08
C VAL A 497 28.91 9.38 13.14
N PRO A 498 29.81 8.45 13.55
CA PRO A 498 29.47 7.04 13.68
C PRO A 498 28.29 6.80 14.62
N GLU A 499 27.46 5.78 14.34
CA GLU A 499 26.28 5.44 15.17
C GLU A 499 26.62 5.14 16.65
N GLN A 500 27.86 4.73 16.93
CA GLN A 500 28.32 4.46 18.30
C GLN A 500 28.63 5.71 19.12
N MET A 501 28.79 6.88 18.47
CA MET A 501 29.08 8.15 19.14
C MET A 501 27.77 8.85 19.52
N ARG A 502 27.68 9.39 20.73
CA ARG A 502 26.51 10.18 21.13
C ARG A 502 26.59 11.56 20.47
N LEU A 503 25.47 11.98 19.89
CA LEU A 503 25.38 13.30 19.24
C LEU A 503 25.72 14.46 20.19
N SER A 504 25.38 14.33 21.49
CA SER A 504 25.72 15.32 22.53
C SER A 504 27.22 15.50 22.73
N ASP A 505 28.03 14.45 22.48
CA ASP A 505 29.48 14.48 22.71
C ASP A 505 30.22 15.09 21.50
N ALA A 506 29.60 15.07 20.33
CA ALA A 506 30.10 15.65 19.08
C ALA A 506 29.62 17.12 18.86
N ALA A 507 28.40 17.45 19.29
CA ALA A 507 27.76 18.77 19.06
C ALA A 507 28.41 19.97 19.80
N GLY A 508 29.45 19.75 20.59
CA GLY A 508 30.09 20.84 21.36
C GLY A 508 31.45 21.30 20.81
N GLN A 509 31.94 20.71 19.74
CA GLN A 509 33.26 21.03 19.18
C GLN A 509 33.11 21.82 17.89
N VAL A 510 33.11 23.18 17.97
CA VAL A 510 33.22 24.04 16.79
C VAL A 510 34.61 23.89 16.18
N THR A 511 34.69 23.29 15.00
CA THR A 511 35.94 23.04 14.30
C THR A 511 36.40 24.32 13.55
N GLU A 512 37.66 24.36 13.12
CA GLU A 512 38.18 25.46 12.28
C GLU A 512 37.46 25.47 10.89
N ALA A 513 37.02 24.32 10.43
CA ALA A 513 36.26 24.17 9.20
C ALA A 513 34.87 24.82 9.31
N ASP A 514 34.23 24.74 10.47
CA ASP A 514 32.90 25.30 10.73
C ASP A 514 32.98 26.83 10.75
N ARG A 515 33.99 27.40 11.43
CA ARG A 515 34.22 28.86 11.41
C ARG A 515 34.49 29.38 10.00
N SER A 516 35.31 28.64 9.25
CA SER A 516 35.61 29.02 7.85
C SER A 516 34.37 28.94 6.95
N PHE A 517 33.44 28.00 7.20
CA PHE A 517 32.16 27.91 6.50
C PHE A 517 31.26 29.11 6.85
N GLU A 518 31.12 29.43 8.13
CA GLU A 518 30.34 30.56 8.60
C GLU A 518 30.86 31.87 8.02
N GLU A 519 32.19 32.10 8.03
CA GLU A 519 32.80 33.26 7.43
C GLU A 519 32.55 33.38 5.92
N ARG A 520 32.58 32.24 5.18
CA ARG A 520 32.25 32.22 3.76
C ARG A 520 30.81 32.58 3.47
N VAL A 521 29.89 32.05 4.24
CA VAL A 521 28.44 32.34 4.08
C VAL A 521 28.19 33.84 4.36
N HIS A 522 28.76 34.40 5.44
CA HIS A 522 28.57 35.80 5.78
C HIS A 522 29.23 36.75 4.72
N ASN A 523 30.39 36.38 4.20
CA ASN A 523 31.01 37.13 3.14
C ASN A 523 30.16 37.12 1.86
N LEU A 524 29.66 35.95 1.46
CA LEU A 524 28.78 35.83 0.32
C LEU A 524 27.49 36.61 0.51
N ALA A 525 26.86 36.49 1.70
CA ALA A 525 25.65 37.22 2.06
C ALA A 525 25.84 38.75 1.96
N SER A 526 27.02 39.25 2.37
CA SER A 526 27.38 40.68 2.25
C SER A 526 27.58 41.12 0.80
N ILE A 527 28.22 40.27 -0.04
CA ILE A 527 28.47 40.57 -1.46
C ILE A 527 27.18 40.56 -2.26
N GLU A 528 26.32 39.59 -1.99
CA GLU A 528 25.09 39.34 -2.71
C GLU A 528 23.87 40.10 -2.15
N GLU A 529 24.07 40.92 -1.10
CA GLU A 529 23.05 41.73 -0.40
C GLU A 529 21.81 40.88 -0.01
N MET A 530 22.02 39.65 0.53
CA MET A 530 20.95 38.70 0.87
C MET A 530 20.90 38.39 2.36
N SER A 531 19.72 37.89 2.83
CA SER A 531 19.57 37.31 4.17
C SER A 531 20.06 35.85 4.16
N ALA A 532 21.00 35.52 5.07
CA ALA A 532 21.49 34.16 5.23
C ALA A 532 21.56 33.75 6.71
N GLU A 533 21.11 32.53 7.02
CA GLU A 533 21.28 31.87 8.31
C GLU A 533 22.19 30.65 8.16
N VAL A 534 23.15 30.49 9.08
CA VAL A 534 24.06 29.34 9.09
C VAL A 534 23.63 28.32 10.13
N HIS A 535 23.57 27.05 9.72
CA HIS A 535 23.21 25.95 10.58
C HIS A 535 24.22 24.81 10.45
N GLU A 536 24.83 24.41 11.56
CA GLU A 536 25.70 23.24 11.64
C GLU A 536 24.94 22.10 12.32
N ILE A 537 24.82 20.98 11.64
CA ILE A 537 24.00 19.86 12.07
C ILE A 537 24.85 18.59 12.15
N VAL A 538 25.17 18.17 13.38
CA VAL A 538 25.81 16.89 13.66
C VAL A 538 24.77 15.78 13.68
N CYS A 539 24.98 14.74 12.90
CA CYS A 539 23.99 13.68 12.71
C CYS A 539 24.62 12.31 12.41
N HIS A 540 23.83 11.24 12.57
CA HIS A 540 24.21 9.89 12.12
C HIS A 540 23.85 9.62 10.66
N ASP A 541 22.86 10.33 10.13
CA ASP A 541 22.38 10.23 8.75
C ASP A 541 22.03 11.63 8.24
N ALA A 542 22.90 12.17 7.39
CA ALA A 542 22.75 13.53 6.87
C ALA A 542 21.47 13.70 6.01
N GLY A 543 21.08 12.68 5.27
CA GLY A 543 19.86 12.74 4.46
C GLY A 543 18.60 12.88 5.30
N ARG A 544 18.47 12.09 6.37
CA ARG A 544 17.34 12.21 7.32
C ARG A 544 17.35 13.51 8.09
N ALA A 545 18.53 13.97 8.50
CA ALA A 545 18.68 15.24 9.20
C ALA A 545 18.25 16.41 8.32
N ALA A 546 18.65 16.43 7.03
CA ALA A 546 18.26 17.45 6.07
C ALA A 546 16.74 17.49 5.84
N LEU A 547 16.09 16.32 5.69
CA LEU A 547 14.64 16.26 5.53
C LEU A 547 13.88 16.75 6.78
N ASN A 548 14.37 16.40 7.98
CA ASN A 548 13.76 16.85 9.23
C ASN A 548 13.94 18.36 9.42
N PHE A 549 15.11 18.89 9.08
CA PHE A 549 15.38 20.31 9.13
C PHE A 549 14.45 21.09 8.17
N ALA A 550 14.33 20.62 6.93
CA ALA A 550 13.46 21.24 5.94
C ALA A 550 11.98 21.26 6.39
N ARG A 551 11.51 20.19 7.04
CA ARG A 551 10.14 20.14 7.60
C ARG A 551 9.95 21.10 8.77
N THR A 552 10.94 21.22 9.64
CA THR A 552 10.83 22.05 10.87
C THR A 552 10.87 23.54 10.54
N ARG A 553 11.56 23.91 9.46
CA ARG A 553 11.72 25.31 9.01
C ARG A 553 10.77 25.70 7.88
N ASP A 554 9.87 24.82 7.47
CA ASP A 554 8.93 25.03 6.35
C ASP A 554 9.63 25.50 5.05
N VAL A 555 10.76 24.86 4.74
CA VAL A 555 11.59 25.17 3.58
C VAL A 555 10.82 24.87 2.29
N GLN A 556 10.83 25.81 1.35
CA GLN A 556 10.11 25.69 0.09
C GLN A 556 10.97 25.14 -1.04
N PHE A 557 12.28 25.38 -0.99
CA PHE A 557 13.22 24.89 -1.98
C PHE A 557 14.50 24.37 -1.32
N MET A 558 14.97 23.21 -1.74
CA MET A 558 16.21 22.61 -1.26
C MET A 558 17.20 22.44 -2.40
N LEU A 559 18.40 22.98 -2.22
CA LEU A 559 19.52 22.87 -3.14
C LEU A 559 20.65 22.07 -2.50
N GLY A 560 21.21 21.10 -3.23
CA GLY A 560 22.39 20.36 -2.83
C GLY A 560 23.39 20.21 -3.97
N SER A 561 24.64 19.83 -3.67
CA SER A 561 25.67 19.56 -4.68
C SER A 561 25.86 18.06 -4.93
N ILE A 562 26.25 17.70 -6.15
CA ILE A 562 26.70 16.37 -6.55
C ILE A 562 28.11 16.50 -7.13
N SER A 563 29.12 15.87 -6.50
CA SER A 563 30.50 15.93 -6.98
C SER A 563 30.66 15.24 -8.34
N PRO A 564 31.43 15.86 -9.27
CA PRO A 564 31.76 15.28 -10.58
C PRO A 564 32.51 13.96 -10.41
N GLY A 565 32.10 12.94 -11.15
CA GLY A 565 32.69 11.58 -11.09
C GLY A 565 32.01 10.60 -10.11
N ARG A 566 31.17 11.04 -9.20
CA ARG A 566 30.31 10.20 -8.34
C ARG A 566 28.85 10.27 -8.79
N TRP A 567 28.59 10.06 -10.06
CA TRP A 567 27.20 9.92 -10.58
C TRP A 567 26.47 8.66 -10.07
N HIS A 568 26.91 8.12 -8.94
CA HIS A 568 26.07 7.23 -8.18
C HIS A 568 25.02 8.06 -7.43
N PRO A 569 23.78 7.62 -7.42
CA PRO A 569 22.64 8.38 -6.90
C PRO A 569 22.67 8.44 -5.36
N LYS A 570 23.72 9.04 -4.77
CA LYS A 570 23.81 9.27 -3.33
C LYS A 570 24.08 10.74 -3.08
N MET A 571 23.14 11.41 -2.47
CA MET A 571 23.30 12.75 -1.90
C MET A 571 23.45 12.62 -0.39
N LEU A 572 24.41 13.32 0.20
CA LEU A 572 24.66 13.24 1.64
C LEU A 572 24.78 11.78 2.15
N GLY A 573 25.36 10.90 1.34
CA GLY A 573 25.48 9.47 1.70
C GLY A 573 24.22 8.63 1.54
N THR A 574 23.09 9.22 1.20
CA THR A 574 21.78 8.58 1.09
C THR A 574 21.37 8.39 -0.38
N ASP A 575 20.55 7.37 -0.66
CA ASP A 575 19.95 7.14 -1.98
C ASP A 575 19.13 8.38 -2.40
N THR A 576 19.54 9.03 -3.49
CA THR A 576 18.92 10.27 -4.00
C THR A 576 17.43 10.08 -4.31
N ASP A 577 17.03 8.88 -4.76
CA ASP A 577 15.64 8.58 -5.02
C ASP A 577 14.80 8.48 -3.75
N TRP A 578 15.38 7.96 -2.66
CA TRP A 578 14.73 7.95 -1.36
C TRP A 578 14.61 9.37 -0.79
N PHE A 579 15.70 10.14 -0.88
CA PHE A 579 15.75 11.52 -0.40
C PHE A 579 14.69 12.40 -1.05
N VAL A 580 14.64 12.40 -2.38
CA VAL A 580 13.65 13.18 -3.14
C VAL A 580 12.22 12.73 -2.89
N ARG A 581 12.00 11.40 -2.68
CA ARG A 581 10.66 10.89 -2.33
C ARG A 581 10.14 11.40 -0.99
N LYS A 582 11.01 11.73 -0.09
CA LYS A 582 10.68 12.14 1.28
C LYS A 582 10.83 13.64 1.50
N ALA A 583 11.34 14.38 0.52
CA ALA A 583 11.51 15.82 0.62
C ALA A 583 10.15 16.52 0.74
N PRO A 584 10.00 17.43 1.72
CA PRO A 584 8.77 18.17 1.93
C PRO A 584 8.60 19.34 0.95
N CYS A 585 9.63 19.63 0.14
CA CYS A 585 9.75 20.78 -0.74
C CYS A 585 10.34 20.41 -2.10
N GLU A 586 10.44 21.39 -3.00
CA GLU A 586 11.12 21.27 -4.28
C GLU A 586 12.62 21.01 -4.06
N VAL A 587 13.24 20.16 -4.90
CA VAL A 587 14.64 19.77 -4.75
C VAL A 587 15.41 19.98 -6.04
N ALA A 588 16.57 20.61 -5.94
CA ALA A 588 17.53 20.69 -7.04
C ALA A 588 18.92 20.20 -6.61
N PHE A 589 19.67 19.67 -7.57
CA PHE A 589 21.03 19.20 -7.38
C PHE A 589 21.95 19.86 -8.39
N PHE A 590 22.90 20.62 -7.89
CA PHE A 590 23.91 21.25 -8.72
C PHE A 590 25.09 20.30 -8.94
N ALA A 591 25.47 20.10 -10.19
CA ALA A 591 26.60 19.30 -10.61
C ALA A 591 27.56 20.19 -11.42
N PRO A 592 28.68 20.72 -10.84
CA PRO A 592 29.64 21.50 -11.55
C PRO A 592 30.37 20.65 -12.58
N HIS A 593 30.65 21.21 -13.78
CA HIS A 593 31.46 20.55 -14.79
C HIS A 593 32.96 20.77 -14.47
N ALA A 594 33.75 19.70 -14.46
CA ALA A 594 35.15 19.72 -14.01
C ALA A 594 36.08 20.61 -14.83
N ALA A 595 35.72 20.97 -16.05
CA ALA A 595 36.53 21.78 -16.95
C ALA A 595 36.26 23.30 -16.87
N ASN A 596 35.06 23.66 -16.43
CA ASN A 596 34.66 25.05 -16.33
C ASN A 596 34.65 25.40 -14.83
N GLY A 597 35.64 26.18 -14.38
CA GLY A 597 35.58 26.84 -13.07
C GLY A 597 34.23 27.54 -12.86
N GLN A 598 34.01 28.19 -11.75
CA GLN A 598 32.78 28.99 -11.56
C GLN A 598 32.59 29.88 -12.80
N PRO A 599 31.42 29.80 -13.48
CA PRO A 599 31.13 30.77 -14.53
C PRO A 599 31.04 32.15 -13.87
N GLU A 600 31.89 33.09 -14.26
CA GLU A 600 31.87 34.48 -13.76
C GLU A 600 30.53 35.18 -14.04
N ALA A 601 29.80 34.75 -15.07
CA ALA A 601 28.43 35.16 -15.35
C ALA A 601 27.72 34.10 -16.20
N LEU A 602 26.47 33.77 -15.88
CA LEU A 602 25.60 32.99 -16.76
C LEU A 602 25.11 33.91 -17.89
N ARG A 603 25.30 33.50 -19.14
CA ARG A 603 24.80 34.22 -20.33
C ARG A 603 23.69 33.48 -21.01
N GLU A 604 23.76 32.15 -21.00
CA GLU A 604 22.78 31.29 -21.61
C GLU A 604 22.48 30.07 -20.77
N ILE A 605 21.19 29.83 -20.52
CA ILE A 605 20.68 28.70 -19.75
C ILE A 605 19.87 27.78 -20.69
N ALA A 606 20.33 26.54 -20.89
CA ALA A 606 19.61 25.53 -21.66
C ALA A 606 18.66 24.73 -20.79
N VAL A 607 17.36 24.75 -21.10
CA VAL A 607 16.35 24.00 -20.38
C VAL A 607 15.88 22.80 -21.19
N LEU A 608 16.25 21.59 -20.77
CA LEU A 608 15.88 20.38 -21.47
C LEU A 608 14.46 19.95 -21.08
N LEU A 609 13.51 20.06 -22.02
CA LEU A 609 12.11 19.76 -21.84
C LEU A 609 11.73 18.40 -22.50
N PRO A 610 10.84 17.61 -21.88
CA PRO A 610 10.31 16.40 -22.49
C PRO A 610 9.25 16.76 -23.57
N ARG A 611 8.88 15.79 -24.41
CA ARG A 611 7.81 15.92 -25.44
C ARG A 611 6.42 16.24 -24.85
N ALA A 612 6.16 15.82 -23.62
CA ALA A 612 4.89 16.07 -22.95
C ALA A 612 4.95 17.34 -22.11
N PRO A 613 3.82 18.01 -21.87
CA PRO A 613 3.75 19.28 -21.15
C PRO A 613 4.01 19.11 -19.62
N TYR A 614 5.18 18.55 -19.27
CA TYR A 614 5.61 18.35 -17.89
C TYR A 614 6.87 19.18 -17.62
N GLY A 615 6.85 19.92 -16.52
CA GLY A 615 8.03 20.53 -15.95
C GLY A 615 8.08 22.07 -15.96
N PRO A 616 7.00 22.77 -15.57
CA PRO A 616 7.04 24.23 -15.42
C PRO A 616 8.09 24.68 -14.40
N LEU A 617 8.40 23.85 -13.39
CA LEU A 617 9.42 24.14 -12.39
C LEU A 617 10.82 24.36 -13.01
N LYS A 618 11.18 23.67 -14.09
CA LYS A 618 12.46 23.89 -14.77
C LYS A 618 12.54 25.27 -15.41
N ALA A 619 11.45 25.71 -16.04
CA ALA A 619 11.36 27.04 -16.60
C ALA A 619 11.34 28.12 -15.51
N PHE A 620 10.64 27.86 -14.40
CA PHE A 620 10.63 28.73 -13.22
C PHE A 620 12.03 28.93 -12.62
N VAL A 621 12.76 27.82 -12.41
CA VAL A 621 14.14 27.88 -11.91
C VAL A 621 15.08 28.56 -12.90
N ALA A 622 14.90 28.29 -14.21
CA ALA A 622 15.67 28.96 -15.25
C ALA A 622 15.44 30.47 -15.26
N ASP A 623 14.18 30.90 -15.13
CA ASP A 623 13.83 32.32 -15.10
C ASP A 623 14.38 33.04 -13.84
N ALA A 624 14.34 32.35 -12.67
CA ALA A 624 14.94 32.91 -11.46
C ALA A 624 16.44 33.14 -11.60
N LEU A 625 17.17 32.17 -12.15
CA LEU A 625 18.63 32.29 -12.39
C LEU A 625 18.95 33.26 -13.53
N ALA A 626 18.17 33.26 -14.61
CA ALA A 626 18.38 34.16 -15.74
C ALA A 626 18.22 35.63 -15.34
N ARG A 627 17.24 35.96 -14.50
CA ARG A 627 17.01 37.31 -13.97
C ARG A 627 18.19 37.79 -13.09
N ALA A 628 18.76 36.90 -12.29
CA ALA A 628 19.91 37.26 -11.44
C ALA A 628 21.18 37.63 -12.25
N HIS A 629 21.32 37.05 -13.46
CA HIS A 629 22.51 37.20 -14.30
C HIS A 629 22.29 37.91 -15.63
N ASP A 630 21.09 38.41 -15.92
CA ASP A 630 20.68 38.96 -17.24
C ASP A 630 20.94 37.96 -18.39
N ALA A 631 20.64 36.70 -18.16
CA ALA A 631 20.91 35.59 -19.07
C ALA A 631 19.69 35.28 -19.99
N ASN A 632 19.95 34.64 -21.11
CA ASN A 632 18.92 34.12 -22.02
C ASN A 632 18.55 32.68 -21.68
N ILE A 633 17.27 32.30 -21.83
CA ILE A 633 16.78 30.95 -21.64
C ILE A 633 16.56 30.32 -23.00
N ARG A 634 17.09 29.11 -23.24
CA ARG A 634 16.80 28.32 -24.43
C ARG A 634 16.09 27.03 -24.07
N PHE A 635 14.82 26.90 -24.49
CA PHE A 635 14.04 25.67 -24.34
C PHE A 635 14.42 24.67 -25.42
N LEU A 636 14.92 23.48 -25.02
CA LEU A 636 15.36 22.44 -25.93
C LEU A 636 14.48 21.19 -25.80
N THR A 637 13.89 20.72 -26.90
CA THR A 637 13.18 19.43 -26.96
C THR A 637 13.65 18.61 -28.16
N ALA A 638 14.07 17.36 -27.94
CA ALA A 638 14.42 16.46 -29.00
C ALA A 638 13.28 15.46 -29.29
N MET A 639 12.97 15.28 -30.56
CA MET A 639 11.90 14.44 -31.08
C MET A 639 12.46 13.47 -32.13
N GLY A 640 11.80 12.32 -32.36
CA GLY A 640 12.18 11.38 -33.41
C GLY A 640 12.06 12.02 -34.81
N ALA A 641 12.89 11.58 -35.76
CA ALA A 641 12.89 12.13 -37.10
C ALA A 641 11.56 11.88 -37.87
N ASP A 642 10.78 10.89 -37.44
CA ASP A 642 9.52 10.43 -38.05
C ASP A 642 8.26 11.06 -37.41
N VAL A 643 8.43 12.04 -36.51
CA VAL A 643 7.31 12.70 -35.80
C VAL A 643 6.56 13.63 -36.74
N SER A 644 5.21 13.65 -36.60
CA SER A 644 4.31 14.51 -37.40
C SER A 644 4.49 16.00 -37.08
N ASP A 645 4.15 16.86 -38.05
CA ASP A 645 4.21 18.32 -37.86
C ASP A 645 3.22 18.78 -36.77
N ASP A 646 2.05 18.16 -36.64
CA ASP A 646 1.07 18.44 -35.58
C ASP A 646 1.62 18.22 -34.18
N GLU A 647 2.48 17.19 -33.99
CA GLU A 647 3.14 16.96 -32.70
C GLU A 647 4.22 18.00 -32.41
N VAL A 648 4.93 18.46 -33.44
CA VAL A 648 5.92 19.54 -33.32
C VAL A 648 5.23 20.84 -32.94
N ASP A 649 4.12 21.18 -33.60
CA ASP A 649 3.32 22.37 -33.31
C ASP A 649 2.77 22.34 -31.86
N THR A 650 2.39 21.18 -31.37
CA THR A 650 1.95 20.99 -29.99
C THR A 650 3.07 21.29 -28.98
N VAL A 651 4.31 20.83 -29.26
CA VAL A 651 5.48 21.10 -28.41
C VAL A 651 5.88 22.56 -28.50
N GLN A 652 5.82 23.17 -29.70
CA GLN A 652 6.10 24.59 -29.87
C GLN A 652 5.10 25.45 -29.07
N ALA A 653 3.81 25.17 -29.18
CA ALA A 653 2.78 25.86 -28.40
C ALA A 653 2.96 25.72 -26.88
N PHE A 654 3.58 24.63 -26.44
CA PHE A 654 3.93 24.45 -25.03
C PHE A 654 5.14 25.32 -24.63
N HIS A 655 6.18 25.39 -25.47
CA HIS A 655 7.33 26.28 -25.26
C HIS A 655 6.91 27.74 -25.22
N ASP A 656 6.04 28.18 -26.16
CA ASP A 656 5.54 29.55 -26.25
C ASP A 656 4.79 29.94 -24.96
N ARG A 657 3.98 29.05 -24.41
CA ARG A 657 3.29 29.28 -23.14
C ARG A 657 4.22 29.34 -21.94
N LEU A 658 5.29 28.54 -21.90
CA LEU A 658 6.29 28.67 -20.85
C LEU A 658 6.99 30.02 -20.95
N ALA A 659 7.30 30.47 -22.18
CA ALA A 659 7.88 31.76 -22.46
C ALA A 659 7.01 32.94 -21.99
N GLU A 660 5.68 32.86 -22.15
CA GLU A 660 4.73 33.87 -21.65
C GLU A 660 4.79 34.10 -20.14
N HIS A 661 5.26 33.10 -19.37
CA HIS A 661 5.39 33.18 -17.90
C HIS A 661 6.78 33.56 -17.43
N CYS A 662 7.79 33.55 -18.30
CA CYS A 662 9.14 33.98 -18.00
C CYS A 662 9.29 35.49 -18.22
N GLU A 663 9.99 36.18 -17.33
CA GLU A 663 10.32 37.59 -17.47
C GLU A 663 11.60 37.78 -18.28
N SER A 664 12.47 36.77 -18.29
CA SER A 664 13.74 36.77 -19.03
C SER A 664 13.55 36.48 -20.52
N SER A 665 14.52 36.86 -21.35
CA SER A 665 14.51 36.53 -22.78
C SER A 665 14.52 35.02 -23.01
N THR A 666 13.62 34.53 -23.85
CA THR A 666 13.46 33.11 -24.13
C THR A 666 13.59 32.79 -25.62
N ALA A 667 14.20 31.65 -25.93
CA ALA A 667 14.26 31.08 -27.29
C ALA A 667 13.79 29.62 -27.24
N SER A 668 13.15 29.14 -28.32
CA SER A 668 12.70 27.75 -28.44
C SER A 668 13.43 27.03 -29.58
N GLN A 669 13.90 25.81 -29.33
CA GLN A 669 14.52 24.97 -30.34
C GLN A 669 14.03 23.53 -30.21
N ILE A 670 13.37 23.04 -31.27
CA ILE A 670 12.91 21.66 -31.38
C ILE A 670 13.82 20.92 -32.38
N ILE A 671 14.42 19.82 -31.94
CA ILE A 671 15.42 19.04 -32.70
C ILE A 671 14.75 17.74 -33.16
N ARG A 672 14.66 17.52 -34.49
CA ARG A 672 14.21 16.23 -35.05
C ARG A 672 15.44 15.35 -35.28
N THR A 673 15.50 14.21 -34.59
CA THR A 673 16.72 13.38 -34.59
C THR A 673 16.45 11.92 -34.35
N ASN A 674 17.35 11.06 -34.82
CA ASN A 674 17.43 9.63 -34.50
C ASN A 674 18.37 9.36 -33.31
N ASP A 675 19.28 10.30 -32.98
CA ASP A 675 20.17 10.23 -31.81
C ASP A 675 19.95 11.42 -30.86
N VAL A 676 18.94 11.24 -30.01
CA VAL A 676 18.50 12.25 -29.03
C VAL A 676 19.63 12.72 -28.11
N THR A 677 20.54 11.81 -27.70
CA THR A 677 21.59 12.14 -26.72
C THR A 677 22.67 13.02 -27.37
N SER A 678 23.17 12.62 -28.53
CA SER A 678 24.24 13.35 -29.25
C SER A 678 23.80 14.76 -29.66
N ASP A 679 22.60 14.88 -30.21
CA ASP A 679 22.12 16.15 -30.73
C ASP A 679 21.66 17.12 -29.63
N LEU A 680 21.13 16.62 -28.49
CA LEU A 680 20.91 17.47 -27.31
C LEU A 680 22.22 17.99 -26.72
N VAL A 681 23.26 17.14 -26.64
CA VAL A 681 24.59 17.55 -26.17
C VAL A 681 25.19 18.63 -27.09
N ALA A 682 25.07 18.46 -28.42
CA ALA A 682 25.53 19.46 -29.38
C ALA A 682 24.79 20.80 -29.25
N ALA A 683 23.46 20.73 -29.02
CA ALA A 683 22.64 21.94 -28.85
C ALA A 683 22.91 22.71 -27.53
N THR A 684 23.46 22.02 -26.52
CA THR A 684 23.83 22.66 -25.24
C THR A 684 25.27 23.23 -25.22
N GLY A 685 26.02 23.10 -26.35
CA GLY A 685 27.45 23.45 -26.38
C GLY A 685 27.80 24.93 -26.14
N GLU A 686 26.84 25.84 -26.27
CA GLU A 686 27.01 27.28 -26.04
C GLU A 686 26.50 27.73 -24.65
N ALA A 687 25.74 26.87 -23.94
CA ALA A 687 25.17 27.19 -22.64
C ALA A 687 26.16 26.95 -21.50
N GLU A 688 26.22 27.87 -20.52
CA GLU A 688 26.99 27.70 -19.29
C GLU A 688 26.32 26.83 -18.26
N LEU A 689 24.96 26.71 -18.33
CA LEU A 689 24.15 25.90 -17.44
C LEU A 689 23.07 25.14 -18.20
N ALA A 690 22.97 23.84 -17.97
CA ALA A 690 21.86 23.00 -18.45
C ALA A 690 20.92 22.59 -17.31
N ILE A 691 19.64 22.92 -17.43
CA ILE A 691 18.61 22.52 -16.47
C ILE A 691 17.90 21.27 -16.98
N VAL A 692 18.03 20.18 -16.22
CA VAL A 692 17.53 18.87 -16.59
C VAL A 692 16.55 18.37 -15.54
N GLY A 693 15.41 17.84 -15.97
CA GLY A 693 14.48 17.17 -15.07
C GLY A 693 14.75 15.67 -14.97
N THR A 694 14.64 15.10 -13.78
CA THR A 694 14.78 13.65 -13.63
C THR A 694 13.39 12.97 -13.59
N MET A 695 13.19 11.96 -14.43
CA MET A 695 12.01 11.09 -14.29
C MET A 695 12.29 9.97 -13.31
N ALA A 696 11.40 9.78 -12.33
CA ALA A 696 11.45 8.62 -11.45
C ALA A 696 11.20 7.33 -12.24
N ARG A 697 12.06 6.33 -12.07
CA ARG A 697 11.93 5.02 -12.70
C ARG A 697 11.65 3.94 -11.64
N SER A 698 10.84 2.94 -12.01
CA SER A 698 10.64 1.74 -11.18
C SER A 698 11.91 0.88 -11.20
N ARG A 699 12.31 0.33 -10.05
CA ARG A 699 13.50 -0.54 -9.86
C ARG A 699 13.62 -1.71 -10.86
N LEU A 700 12.51 -2.20 -11.40
CA LEU A 700 12.49 -3.30 -12.38
C LEU A 700 12.93 -2.87 -13.77
N ARG A 701 12.83 -1.60 -14.14
CA ARG A 701 13.21 -1.10 -15.46
C ARG A 701 14.69 -0.78 -15.55
N ASP A 702 15.33 -0.45 -14.42
CA ASP A 702 16.78 -0.17 -14.35
C ASP A 702 17.64 -1.42 -14.50
N LEU A 703 17.06 -2.63 -14.26
CA LEU A 703 17.73 -3.91 -14.44
C LEU A 703 17.89 -4.31 -15.91
N PHE A 704 17.07 -3.77 -16.83
CA PHE A 704 16.99 -4.24 -18.22
C PHE A 704 17.24 -3.17 -19.29
N PHE A 705 17.36 -1.87 -18.95
CA PHE A 705 17.53 -0.80 -19.94
C PHE A 705 18.61 0.19 -19.54
N SER A 706 19.50 0.55 -20.48
CA SER A 706 20.58 1.53 -20.29
C SER A 706 20.03 2.90 -19.88
N ASN A 707 20.74 3.57 -18.95
CA ASN A 707 20.30 4.79 -18.28
C ASN A 707 20.64 6.02 -19.14
N ARG A 708 19.85 6.29 -20.21
CA ARG A 708 20.05 7.41 -21.15
C ARG A 708 20.20 8.77 -20.47
N THR A 709 19.51 8.97 -19.34
CA THR A 709 19.64 10.24 -18.58
C THR A 709 21.06 10.37 -17.98
N THR A 710 21.61 9.30 -17.43
CA THR A 710 22.97 9.30 -16.88
C THR A 710 24.03 9.47 -17.96
N GLU A 711 23.81 8.88 -19.14
CA GLU A 711 24.67 9.06 -20.31
C GLU A 711 24.65 10.51 -20.81
N LEU A 712 23.43 11.09 -20.91
CA LEU A 712 23.25 12.49 -21.27
C LEU A 712 23.97 13.42 -20.28
N LEU A 713 23.75 13.23 -18.97
CA LEU A 713 24.36 14.06 -17.93
C LEU A 713 25.90 13.99 -17.93
N ARG A 714 26.49 12.84 -18.30
CA ARG A 714 27.95 12.70 -18.43
C ARG A 714 28.52 13.35 -19.69
N ALA A 715 27.68 13.46 -20.72
CA ALA A 715 28.09 13.97 -22.02
C ALA A 715 27.90 15.49 -22.13
N LEU A 716 27.14 16.15 -21.24
CA LEU A 716 26.91 17.59 -21.27
C LEU A 716 28.21 18.35 -20.99
N PRO A 717 28.55 19.36 -21.82
CA PRO A 717 29.82 20.11 -21.72
C PRO A 717 29.76 21.25 -20.73
N CYS A 718 28.66 21.48 -20.04
CA CYS A 718 28.41 22.62 -19.16
C CYS A 718 28.03 22.19 -17.75
N ASN A 719 27.87 23.13 -16.82
CA ASN A 719 27.31 22.88 -15.49
C ASN A 719 25.87 22.36 -15.62
N VAL A 720 25.47 21.48 -14.71
CA VAL A 720 24.12 20.87 -14.76
C VAL A 720 23.38 21.14 -13.47
N LEU A 721 22.15 21.61 -13.57
CA LEU A 721 21.20 21.68 -12.48
C LEU A 721 20.08 20.66 -12.71
N LEU A 722 20.06 19.65 -11.86
CA LEU A 722 19.00 18.64 -11.83
C LEU A 722 17.85 19.15 -10.99
N VAL A 723 16.75 19.51 -11.63
CA VAL A 723 15.56 20.00 -10.93
C VAL A 723 14.53 18.89 -10.82
N ARG A 724 14.01 18.73 -9.63
CA ARG A 724 12.97 17.75 -9.34
C ARG A 724 11.82 18.43 -8.60
N PRO A 725 10.63 18.48 -9.21
CA PRO A 725 9.46 19.00 -8.51
C PRO A 725 9.20 18.14 -7.27
N GLN A 726 8.75 18.79 -6.19
CA GLN A 726 8.09 18.10 -5.10
C GLN A 726 7.07 17.19 -5.77
N ARG A 727 7.15 15.90 -5.60
CA ARG A 727 6.25 15.03 -6.30
C ARG A 727 4.82 15.35 -5.87
N PRO A 728 3.93 15.70 -6.80
CA PRO A 728 2.67 15.03 -6.80
C PRO A 728 3.02 13.54 -6.95
N ARG A 729 2.66 12.72 -5.94
CA ARG A 729 2.98 11.28 -5.90
C ARG A 729 2.67 10.70 -7.26
N GLU A 730 3.67 10.25 -7.96
CA GLU A 730 3.81 9.85 -9.36
C GLU A 730 2.56 9.77 -10.22
N ASN A 731 2.60 10.41 -11.43
CA ASN A 731 1.78 10.01 -12.58
C ASN A 731 1.91 8.49 -12.75
N THR A 732 0.97 7.77 -12.14
CA THR A 732 0.96 6.32 -12.14
C THR A 732 0.84 5.82 -13.56
N GLN A 733 1.30 4.62 -13.84
CA GLN A 733 1.13 3.97 -15.15
C GLN A 733 -0.35 3.96 -15.58
N PHE A 734 -1.25 3.97 -14.62
CA PHE A 734 -2.69 4.06 -14.83
C PHE A 734 -3.11 5.43 -15.39
N ARG A 735 -2.64 6.54 -14.82
CA ARG A 735 -2.95 7.88 -15.31
C ARG A 735 -2.41 8.09 -16.72
N ARG A 736 -1.18 7.64 -17.03
CA ARG A 736 -0.65 7.63 -18.40
C ARG A 736 -1.45 6.74 -19.34
N PHE A 737 -1.99 5.62 -18.86
CA PHE A 737 -2.86 4.74 -19.63
C PHE A 737 -4.22 5.41 -19.87
N VAL A 738 -4.82 6.03 -18.85
CA VAL A 738 -6.08 6.78 -18.97
C VAL A 738 -5.89 8.02 -19.86
N GLU A 739 -4.82 8.77 -19.68
CA GLU A 739 -4.49 9.93 -20.54
C GLU A 739 -4.30 9.52 -22.00
N ARG A 740 -3.73 8.35 -22.31
CA ARG A 740 -3.61 7.82 -23.68
C ARG A 740 -4.93 7.35 -24.28
N ILE A 741 -5.93 7.03 -23.47
CA ILE A 741 -7.25 6.58 -23.96
C ILE A 741 -8.22 7.77 -24.11
N VAL A 742 -8.07 8.78 -23.25
CA VAL A 742 -9.00 9.92 -23.17
C VAL A 742 -8.53 11.12 -24.02
N PHE A 743 -7.22 11.21 -24.27
CA PHE A 743 -6.55 12.22 -25.09
C PHE A 743 -5.67 11.55 -26.15
#